data_077e1f0175a50a583c471be5423fa47c
#
_entry.id   077e1f0175a50a583c471be5423fa47c
#
_cell.length_a   1.000
_cell.length_b   1.000
_cell.length_c   1.000
_cell.angle_alpha   90.00
_cell.angle_beta   90.00
_cell.angle_gamma   90.00
#
_symmetry.space_group_name_H-M   'P 1'
#
loop_
_entity.id
_entity.type
_entity.pdbx_description
1 polymer ?
#
loop_
_entity_poly.entity_id
_entity_poly.type
_entity_poly.pdbx_seq_one_letter_code
_entity_poly.pdbx_strand_id
1 'polypeptide(L)'
;MSKRITGRVPARLALALVAILGVFPASSGAQDRLRTMPGYDQYQKMNTLIQSAVRSGDLRATWVENGKALEYTIDGKRYRYDVATRKASELPALPPQTGGGRGGRGGGGGAPERGRQFAQAQSPDKTFEASYRDRNLWMKGPDGVETPITTDGSEKDRIKYGTASWVYGEELDQTTAIWWAPNSRKVAYYRFDEKPVPDYFLQLDQTKLYSTVDTEAYPKAGVPNPVVDIFVYDVASKQSVKLDVRTGKPFENSVVGHYVYNVRWTPDASELIFNRTNRRQNIMEFTACKPDTGTCRVVLREEWPTGWVENNPTMVYLKDNKRFIWASERTGFNNYYLYDISGKLITALTNHPFEVAGIIRVDEAAGVLYYMARSGDNYMKTQLHRVGLDGKNDRRLTDPAFTHAVTLAPDGKHFVDVAQTHDQPPTTRLLDVTGKLVAELAKSDMTKFEQLGLKKIEMFTYNAADGKTKLHGMISYPSTFDPSKKYPVLVPVYGGPASASNTARETFSVPSPTTEYGFIIVNLSSRATPGMGKRTLDAIYEKLGQVEMDDMAEGIKALSSRLYIDPSRVGVYGTSYGGYTSAMMLLRFPELVAAASASSPVTDWRHYDTIYTERYMWIPEENKEGYDAGSAMTYVAKLKGRLMLYWGTADNNVHPSNMMQLIQALQRAGKSFETQVGPDQGHSGINQARMMEFFIENLVMRPAAVTTF
;
A
#
# COMPACT_ATOMS: atom_id res chain seq x y z
N MET A 1 73.23 21.59 -23.95
CA MET A 1 74.52 21.89 -23.20
C MET A 1 74.23 21.51 -21.76
N SER A 2 74.53 20.32 -21.37
CA SER A 2 75.74 19.76 -20.76
C SER A 2 76.19 20.52 -19.51
N LYS A 3 76.06 19.90 -18.32
CA LYS A 3 77.19 19.28 -17.56
C LYS A 3 76.68 18.62 -16.26
N ARG A 4 77.02 17.36 -16.18
CA ARG A 4 77.08 16.57 -14.91
C ARG A 4 78.29 17.05 -14.11
N ILE A 5 78.19 16.98 -12.77
CA ILE A 5 79.36 16.68 -11.93
C ILE A 5 78.86 15.79 -10.76
N THR A 6 79.64 14.70 -10.61
CA THR A 6 79.61 13.64 -9.63
C THR A 6 80.46 14.00 -8.41
N GLY A 7 80.01 13.54 -7.22
CA GLY A 7 80.87 13.54 -6.02
C GLY A 7 80.41 12.47 -5.02
N ARG A 8 81.35 11.52 -4.75
CA ARG A 8 81.22 10.32 -3.88
C ARG A 8 81.61 10.61 -2.44
N VAL A 9 80.81 10.14 -1.46
CA VAL A 9 81.00 9.25 -0.29
C VAL A 9 82.28 9.53 0.61
N PRO A 10 82.31 9.33 2.01
CA PRO A 10 81.75 8.14 2.71
C PRO A 10 81.25 8.33 4.19
N ALA A 11 80.41 7.42 4.56
CA ALA A 11 80.45 6.38 5.61
C ALA A 11 80.38 6.72 7.11
N ARG A 12 79.44 5.98 7.74
CA ARG A 12 79.42 5.44 9.11
C ARG A 12 79.00 6.37 10.25
N LEU A 13 77.81 6.10 10.83
CA LEU A 13 77.65 5.67 12.24
C LEU A 13 76.24 5.13 12.56
N ALA A 14 76.27 3.93 13.10
CA ALA A 14 75.47 3.33 14.17
C ALA A 14 73.96 3.36 14.16
N LEU A 15 73.37 2.14 14.12
CA LEU A 15 72.02 1.71 14.49
C LEU A 15 71.70 2.18 15.91
N ALA A 16 70.47 2.76 16.02
CA ALA A 16 69.59 2.65 17.20
C ALA A 16 68.20 2.31 16.71
N LEU A 17 67.85 1.03 16.82
CA LEU A 17 66.50 0.55 16.63
C LEU A 17 65.65 1.06 17.81
N VAL A 18 64.83 2.06 17.60
CA VAL A 18 63.64 2.36 18.45
C VAL A 18 62.42 1.76 17.78
N ALA A 19 61.95 0.64 18.32
CA ALA A 19 60.68 0.04 17.97
C ALA A 19 59.53 1.00 18.45
N ILE A 20 59.11 1.87 17.57
CA ILE A 20 57.83 2.57 17.76
C ILE A 20 56.73 1.56 17.41
N LEU A 21 56.16 0.95 18.45
CA LEU A 21 54.83 0.33 18.36
C LEU A 21 53.85 1.40 17.91
N GLY A 22 53.63 1.46 16.63
CA GLY A 22 52.54 2.25 16.05
C GLY A 22 51.24 1.66 16.53
N VAL A 23 50.65 2.26 17.55
CA VAL A 23 49.21 2.14 17.81
C VAL A 23 48.55 2.81 16.62
N PHE A 24 48.22 2.02 15.60
CA PHE A 24 47.23 2.46 14.59
C PHE A 24 45.94 2.67 15.35
N PRO A 25 45.39 3.88 15.41
CA PRO A 25 44.01 4.01 15.85
C PRO A 25 43.18 3.17 14.88
N ALA A 26 42.51 2.14 15.40
CA ALA A 26 41.49 1.47 14.67
C ALA A 26 40.57 2.57 14.13
N SER A 27 40.54 2.76 12.81
CA SER A 27 39.58 3.63 12.16
C SER A 27 38.21 3.04 12.45
N SER A 28 37.60 3.50 13.53
CA SER A 28 36.16 3.28 13.74
C SER A 28 35.46 4.00 12.59
N GLY A 29 35.13 3.25 11.55
CA GLY A 29 34.37 3.78 10.44
C GLY A 29 33.09 4.40 10.98
N ALA A 30 32.84 5.65 10.63
CA ALA A 30 31.63 6.39 11.06
C ALA A 30 30.32 5.66 10.68
N GLN A 31 30.39 4.61 9.87
CA GLN A 31 29.27 3.83 9.37
C GLN A 31 28.89 2.63 10.25
N ASP A 32 29.66 2.25 11.25
CA ASP A 32 29.43 1.11 12.13
C ASP A 32 28.99 1.51 13.55
N ARG A 33 28.50 2.73 13.70
CA ARG A 33 28.16 3.30 15.01
C ARG A 33 27.11 2.45 15.76
N LEU A 34 26.10 1.94 15.04
CA LEU A 34 25.07 1.10 15.63
C LEU A 34 25.65 -0.14 16.34
N ARG A 35 26.75 -0.70 15.85
CA ARG A 35 27.39 -1.90 16.43
C ARG A 35 27.94 -1.68 17.84
N THR A 36 28.24 -0.46 18.20
CA THR A 36 28.76 -0.10 19.53
C THR A 36 27.68 0.42 20.46
N MET A 37 26.41 0.48 20.00
CA MET A 37 25.30 1.02 20.78
C MET A 37 24.64 -0.04 21.67
N PRO A 38 24.02 0.37 22.79
CA PRO A 38 23.28 -0.54 23.66
C PRO A 38 22.23 -1.35 22.89
N GLY A 39 22.12 -2.65 23.21
CA GLY A 39 21.15 -3.57 22.64
C GLY A 39 21.57 -4.19 21.31
N TYR A 40 22.62 -3.71 20.64
CA TYR A 40 23.03 -4.26 19.33
C TYR A 40 23.39 -5.75 19.40
N ASP A 41 24.21 -6.17 20.36
CA ASP A 41 24.61 -7.57 20.49
C ASP A 41 23.41 -8.48 20.78
N GLN A 42 22.46 -8.02 21.60
CA GLN A 42 21.22 -8.74 21.87
C GLN A 42 20.35 -8.84 20.61
N TYR A 43 20.21 -7.76 19.86
CA TYR A 43 19.52 -7.76 18.57
C TYR A 43 20.17 -8.74 17.58
N GLN A 44 21.49 -8.70 17.42
CA GLN A 44 22.20 -9.61 16.51
C GLN A 44 22.00 -11.08 16.90
N LYS A 45 22.09 -11.37 18.21
CA LYS A 45 21.84 -12.73 18.74
C LYS A 45 20.43 -13.20 18.48
N MET A 46 19.43 -12.35 18.69
CA MET A 46 18.02 -12.76 18.74
C MET A 46 17.29 -12.61 17.40
N ASN A 47 17.73 -11.72 16.49
CA ASN A 47 17.00 -11.41 15.28
C ASN A 47 16.63 -12.66 14.45
N THR A 48 17.61 -13.51 14.10
CA THR A 48 17.37 -14.74 13.35
C THR A 48 16.63 -15.78 14.17
N LEU A 49 16.90 -15.85 15.47
CA LEU A 49 16.25 -16.80 16.38
C LEU A 49 14.75 -16.51 16.52
N ILE A 50 14.38 -15.24 16.68
CA ILE A 50 12.96 -14.80 16.75
C ILE A 50 12.23 -15.11 15.45
N GLN A 51 12.82 -14.75 14.30
CA GLN A 51 12.19 -15.01 13.00
C GLN A 51 11.93 -16.49 12.72
N SER A 52 12.74 -17.38 13.29
CA SER A 52 12.61 -18.83 13.15
C SER A 52 12.04 -19.52 14.39
N ALA A 53 11.45 -18.76 15.32
CA ALA A 53 11.00 -19.29 16.60
C ALA A 53 9.74 -20.18 16.51
N VAL A 54 8.94 -19.97 15.46
CA VAL A 54 7.70 -20.73 15.24
C VAL A 54 7.78 -21.44 13.90
N ARG A 55 7.58 -22.76 13.92
CA ARG A 55 7.29 -23.49 12.70
C ARG A 55 5.80 -23.34 12.40
N SER A 56 5.51 -22.63 11.34
CA SER A 56 4.13 -22.27 10.99
C SER A 56 3.30 -23.49 10.60
N GLY A 57 2.09 -23.58 11.12
CA GLY A 57 1.04 -24.49 10.65
C GLY A 57 0.21 -23.94 9.50
N ASP A 58 0.60 -22.79 8.90
CA ASP A 58 0.04 -22.28 7.65
C ASP A 58 0.54 -23.14 6.49
N LEU A 59 -0.32 -24.04 6.04
CA LEU A 59 -0.02 -25.00 5.00
C LEU A 59 -0.58 -24.55 3.66
N ARG A 60 0.29 -24.31 2.69
CA ARG A 60 -0.11 -24.05 1.31
C ARG A 60 -0.46 -25.37 0.63
N ALA A 61 -1.75 -25.71 0.62
CA ALA A 61 -2.27 -26.90 -0.03
C ALA A 61 -2.87 -26.54 -1.40
N THR A 62 -2.61 -27.40 -2.40
CA THR A 62 -3.19 -27.30 -3.74
C THR A 62 -4.19 -28.41 -3.95
N TRP A 63 -5.40 -28.07 -4.37
CA TRP A 63 -6.42 -29.05 -4.73
C TRP A 63 -6.05 -29.76 -6.04
N VAL A 64 -6.16 -31.07 -6.04
CA VAL A 64 -5.95 -31.93 -7.21
C VAL A 64 -7.15 -32.84 -7.43
N GLU A 65 -7.24 -33.43 -8.65
CA GLU A 65 -8.32 -34.38 -9.02
C GLU A 65 -9.73 -33.83 -8.72
N ASN A 66 -9.94 -32.56 -9.10
CA ASN A 66 -11.23 -31.88 -8.94
C ASN A 66 -11.74 -31.91 -7.49
N GLY A 67 -10.85 -31.70 -6.50
CA GLY A 67 -11.22 -31.62 -5.08
C GLY A 67 -11.20 -32.95 -4.32
N LYS A 68 -10.77 -34.05 -4.94
CA LYS A 68 -10.67 -35.35 -4.28
C LYS A 68 -9.44 -35.49 -3.40
N ALA A 69 -8.38 -34.74 -3.66
CA ALA A 69 -7.17 -34.78 -2.86
C ALA A 69 -6.51 -33.39 -2.76
N LEU A 70 -5.62 -33.26 -1.78
CA LEU A 70 -4.77 -32.11 -1.53
C LEU A 70 -3.30 -32.52 -1.68
N GLU A 71 -2.50 -31.70 -2.37
CA GLU A 71 -1.05 -31.82 -2.34
C GLU A 71 -0.43 -30.64 -1.59
N TYR A 72 0.54 -30.92 -0.73
CA TYR A 72 1.21 -29.92 0.07
C TYR A 72 2.63 -30.35 0.47
N THR A 73 3.41 -29.42 1.01
CA THR A 73 4.77 -29.68 1.48
C THR A 73 4.89 -29.34 2.96
N ILE A 74 5.42 -30.27 3.77
CA ILE A 74 5.81 -30.05 5.16
C ILE A 74 7.26 -30.50 5.31
N ASP A 75 8.11 -29.69 5.92
CA ASP A 75 9.51 -30.01 6.22
C ASP A 75 10.30 -30.49 4.97
N GLY A 76 10.03 -29.90 3.81
CA GLY A 76 10.67 -30.28 2.55
C GLY A 76 10.15 -31.54 1.89
N LYS A 77 9.25 -32.28 2.54
CA LYS A 77 8.61 -33.48 2.01
C LYS A 77 7.24 -33.17 1.44
N ARG A 78 6.92 -33.75 0.29
CA ARG A 78 5.61 -33.62 -0.35
C ARG A 78 4.66 -34.69 0.15
N TYR A 79 3.43 -34.31 0.33
CA TYR A 79 2.35 -35.19 0.77
C TYR A 79 1.14 -35.04 -0.13
N ARG A 80 0.37 -36.11 -0.25
CA ARG A 80 -0.97 -36.10 -0.82
C ARG A 80 -1.95 -36.62 0.25
N TYR A 81 -2.95 -35.80 0.52
CA TYR A 81 -4.06 -36.18 1.41
C TYR A 81 -5.28 -36.54 0.58
N ASP A 82 -5.76 -37.77 0.68
CA ASP A 82 -6.99 -38.22 0.04
C ASP A 82 -8.19 -37.92 0.96
N VAL A 83 -9.16 -37.18 0.43
CA VAL A 83 -10.30 -36.67 1.20
C VAL A 83 -11.25 -37.80 1.60
N ALA A 84 -11.45 -38.81 0.76
CA ALA A 84 -12.38 -39.91 1.02
C ALA A 84 -11.85 -40.86 2.07
N THR A 85 -10.58 -41.24 1.99
CA THR A 85 -9.93 -42.17 2.93
C THR A 85 -9.40 -41.44 4.16
N ARG A 86 -9.29 -40.11 4.14
CA ARG A 86 -8.70 -39.25 5.20
C ARG A 86 -7.26 -39.65 5.55
N LYS A 87 -6.49 -40.04 4.55
CA LYS A 87 -5.10 -40.48 4.75
C LYS A 87 -4.14 -39.60 3.95
N ALA A 88 -3.03 -39.25 4.58
CA ALA A 88 -1.88 -38.65 3.90
C ALA A 88 -0.88 -39.73 3.48
N SER A 89 -0.33 -39.61 2.30
CA SER A 89 0.79 -40.42 1.79
C SER A 89 1.91 -39.52 1.32
N GLU A 90 3.16 -39.90 1.60
CA GLU A 90 4.33 -39.16 1.11
C GLU A 90 4.45 -39.35 -0.41
N LEU A 91 4.69 -38.25 -1.14
CA LEU A 91 4.94 -38.26 -2.58
C LEU A 91 6.45 -38.19 -2.85
N PRO A 92 6.92 -38.75 -3.97
CA PRO A 92 8.29 -38.54 -4.40
C PRO A 92 8.65 -37.04 -4.50
N ALA A 93 9.91 -36.71 -4.18
CA ALA A 93 10.42 -35.37 -4.42
C ALA A 93 10.27 -35.01 -5.89
N LEU A 94 9.92 -33.74 -6.18
CA LEU A 94 9.96 -33.26 -7.56
C LEU A 94 11.41 -33.38 -8.06
N PRO A 95 11.61 -33.80 -9.30
CA PRO A 95 12.94 -33.75 -9.91
C PRO A 95 13.46 -32.31 -9.79
N PRO A 96 14.77 -32.11 -9.58
CA PRO A 96 15.34 -30.77 -9.54
C PRO A 96 14.91 -30.05 -10.82
N GLN A 97 14.21 -28.92 -10.68
CA GLN A 97 13.97 -28.05 -11.82
C GLN A 97 15.31 -27.51 -12.24
N THR A 98 15.85 -28.06 -13.33
CA THR A 98 17.05 -27.54 -13.98
C THR A 98 16.73 -26.12 -14.47
N GLY A 99 17.23 -25.13 -13.72
CA GLY A 99 17.36 -23.77 -14.22
C GLY A 99 16.05 -23.00 -14.45
N GLY A 100 15.24 -22.87 -13.41
CA GLY A 100 14.23 -21.82 -13.35
C GLY A 100 14.70 -20.76 -12.37
N GLY A 101 15.32 -19.70 -12.84
CA GLY A 101 15.48 -18.49 -12.07
C GLY A 101 14.12 -18.12 -11.46
N ARG A 102 14.11 -17.51 -10.26
CA ARG A 102 12.94 -17.00 -9.54
C ARG A 102 11.86 -16.59 -10.53
N GLY A 103 10.71 -17.27 -10.48
CA GLY A 103 9.66 -17.16 -11.45
C GLY A 103 9.29 -15.72 -11.76
N GLY A 104 9.86 -15.21 -12.82
CA GLY A 104 9.31 -14.10 -13.55
C GLY A 104 7.97 -14.58 -14.08
N ARG A 105 6.89 -13.90 -13.76
CA ARG A 105 5.61 -14.04 -14.45
C ARG A 105 5.91 -13.94 -15.94
N GLY A 106 5.59 -15.00 -16.68
CA GLY A 106 5.77 -15.04 -18.12
C GLY A 106 4.96 -13.92 -18.79
N GLY A 107 5.64 -13.12 -19.56
CA GLY A 107 5.16 -11.99 -20.32
C GLY A 107 6.27 -10.95 -20.32
N GLY A 108 6.99 -10.77 -21.43
CA GLY A 108 8.06 -9.79 -21.57
C GLY A 108 7.55 -8.37 -21.31
N GLY A 109 7.96 -7.80 -20.19
CA GLY A 109 7.66 -6.45 -19.78
C GLY A 109 7.47 -6.43 -18.26
N GLY A 110 8.45 -5.90 -17.50
CA GLY A 110 8.29 -5.54 -16.09
C GLY A 110 7.12 -4.57 -15.95
N ALA A 111 6.57 -4.43 -14.72
CA ALA A 111 5.58 -3.39 -14.44
C ALA A 111 6.10 -2.02 -14.94
N PRO A 112 5.24 -1.13 -15.43
CA PRO A 112 5.66 0.21 -15.80
C PRO A 112 6.22 0.93 -14.58
N GLU A 113 7.05 1.93 -14.80
CA GLU A 113 7.50 2.82 -13.73
C GLU A 113 6.31 3.43 -13.00
N ARG A 114 6.53 3.84 -11.75
CA ARG A 114 5.50 4.44 -10.91
C ARG A 114 4.81 5.61 -11.62
N GLY A 115 3.47 5.62 -11.60
CA GLY A 115 2.67 6.64 -12.27
C GLY A 115 2.63 6.55 -13.80
N ARG A 116 3.34 5.58 -14.42
CA ARG A 116 3.42 5.43 -15.88
C ARG A 116 2.55 4.28 -16.38
N GLN A 117 2.37 4.21 -17.69
CA GLN A 117 1.60 3.20 -18.40
C GLN A 117 2.51 2.38 -19.32
N PHE A 118 2.09 1.16 -19.66
CA PHE A 118 2.73 0.41 -20.74
C PHE A 118 2.61 1.19 -22.04
N ALA A 119 3.74 1.38 -22.71
CA ALA A 119 3.79 2.11 -23.97
C ALA A 119 3.24 1.31 -25.16
N GLN A 120 2.95 0.04 -24.99
CA GLN A 120 2.54 -0.87 -26.08
C GLN A 120 1.43 -1.80 -25.61
N ALA A 121 0.53 -2.14 -26.56
CA ALA A 121 -0.53 -3.12 -26.37
C ALA A 121 -0.72 -3.96 -27.65
N GLN A 122 -0.56 -5.28 -27.53
CA GLN A 122 -0.83 -6.22 -28.62
C GLN A 122 -2.32 -6.55 -28.70
N SER A 123 -2.85 -6.70 -29.93
CA SER A 123 -4.20 -7.21 -30.13
C SER A 123 -4.30 -8.66 -29.61
N PRO A 124 -5.49 -9.12 -29.15
CA PRO A 124 -5.68 -10.48 -28.63
C PRO A 124 -5.24 -11.59 -29.62
N ASP A 125 -5.45 -11.40 -30.91
CA ASP A 125 -5.01 -12.31 -31.97
C ASP A 125 -3.54 -12.14 -32.39
N LYS A 126 -2.82 -11.17 -31.77
CA LYS A 126 -1.41 -10.83 -32.06
C LYS A 126 -1.13 -10.31 -33.46
N THR A 127 -2.15 -9.90 -34.19
CA THR A 127 -2.02 -9.41 -35.57
C THR A 127 -1.55 -7.95 -35.63
N PHE A 128 -1.97 -7.15 -34.64
CA PHE A 128 -1.68 -5.72 -34.53
C PHE A 128 -1.01 -5.37 -33.22
N GLU A 129 -0.19 -4.32 -33.24
CA GLU A 129 0.38 -3.72 -32.02
C GLU A 129 0.12 -2.21 -32.06
N ALA A 130 -0.51 -1.69 -31.02
CA ALA A 130 -0.66 -0.25 -30.81
C ALA A 130 0.42 0.25 -29.84
N SER A 131 1.08 1.36 -30.16
CA SER A 131 2.18 1.90 -29.36
C SER A 131 2.12 3.42 -29.20
N TYR A 132 2.49 3.89 -28.02
CA TYR A 132 2.73 5.30 -27.73
C TYR A 132 4.13 5.70 -28.19
N ARG A 133 4.22 6.76 -28.99
CA ARG A 133 5.48 7.38 -29.39
C ARG A 133 5.27 8.87 -29.71
N ASP A 134 6.14 9.72 -29.18
CA ASP A 134 6.15 11.16 -29.44
C ASP A 134 4.76 11.81 -29.28
N ARG A 135 4.12 11.54 -28.15
CA ARG A 135 2.77 12.01 -27.79
C ARG A 135 1.63 11.50 -28.67
N ASN A 136 1.91 10.60 -29.62
CA ASN A 136 0.91 10.06 -30.53
C ASN A 136 0.78 8.53 -30.41
N LEU A 137 -0.37 8.03 -30.85
CA LEU A 137 -0.66 6.61 -30.93
C LEU A 137 -0.35 6.12 -32.35
N TRP A 138 0.39 5.04 -32.44
CA TRP A 138 0.80 4.37 -33.66
C TRP A 138 0.27 2.94 -33.69
N MET A 139 0.06 2.40 -34.90
CA MET A 139 -0.32 1.01 -35.10
C MET A 139 0.64 0.34 -36.06
N LYS A 140 1.13 -0.84 -35.68
CA LYS A 140 1.89 -1.74 -36.52
C LYS A 140 0.97 -2.86 -36.99
N GLY A 141 0.85 -3.04 -38.32
CA GLY A 141 0.06 -4.07 -38.94
C GLY A 141 0.81 -5.40 -39.14
N PRO A 142 0.14 -6.43 -39.69
CA PRO A 142 0.73 -7.75 -39.95
C PRO A 142 1.85 -7.71 -41.00
N ASP A 143 1.87 -6.70 -41.85
CA ASP A 143 2.92 -6.41 -42.82
C ASP A 143 4.17 -5.76 -42.21
N GLY A 144 4.13 -5.47 -40.91
CA GLY A 144 5.20 -4.78 -40.19
C GLY A 144 5.22 -3.26 -40.39
N VAL A 145 4.30 -2.70 -41.19
CA VAL A 145 4.21 -1.26 -41.45
C VAL A 145 3.58 -0.54 -40.26
N GLU A 146 4.23 0.52 -39.83
CA GLU A 146 3.72 1.39 -38.78
C GLU A 146 2.98 2.58 -39.40
N THR A 147 1.76 2.83 -38.94
CA THR A 147 0.93 3.97 -39.35
C THR A 147 0.46 4.76 -38.13
N PRO A 148 0.44 6.10 -38.17
CA PRO A 148 -0.10 6.87 -37.07
C PRO A 148 -1.62 6.75 -37.01
N ILE A 149 -2.15 6.51 -35.81
CA ILE A 149 -3.59 6.65 -35.49
C ILE A 149 -3.91 8.10 -35.19
N THR A 150 -2.97 8.82 -34.53
CA THR A 150 -3.08 10.25 -34.21
C THR A 150 -1.84 11.01 -34.68
N THR A 151 -1.98 12.31 -34.97
CA THR A 151 -0.89 13.13 -35.53
C THR A 151 -0.79 14.51 -34.91
N ASP A 152 -1.71 14.89 -34.03
CA ASP A 152 -1.81 16.21 -33.41
C ASP A 152 -1.31 16.23 -31.97
N GLY A 153 -0.82 15.10 -31.45
CA GLY A 153 -0.12 15.04 -30.17
C GLY A 153 1.22 15.77 -30.26
N SER A 154 1.46 16.72 -29.36
CA SER A 154 2.69 17.52 -29.33
C SER A 154 3.01 18.07 -27.94
N GLU A 155 4.30 18.32 -27.68
CA GLU A 155 4.77 19.03 -26.49
C GLU A 155 4.24 20.45 -26.44
N LYS A 156 4.27 21.13 -27.61
CA LYS A 156 3.83 22.52 -27.75
C LYS A 156 2.37 22.71 -27.35
N ASP A 157 1.50 21.82 -27.80
CA ASP A 157 0.07 21.88 -27.54
C ASP A 157 -0.33 21.12 -26.28
N ARG A 158 0.64 20.43 -25.64
CA ARG A 158 0.45 19.65 -24.41
C ARG A 158 -0.65 18.59 -24.52
N ILE A 159 -0.79 18.03 -25.72
CA ILE A 159 -1.73 16.94 -26.02
C ILE A 159 -0.96 15.65 -26.19
N LYS A 160 -1.48 14.56 -25.62
CA LYS A 160 -0.93 13.21 -25.75
C LYS A 160 -2.03 12.15 -25.90
N TYR A 161 -1.71 11.07 -26.60
CA TYR A 161 -2.59 9.96 -26.91
C TYR A 161 -1.96 8.63 -26.51
N GLY A 162 -2.76 7.64 -26.06
CA GLY A 162 -2.25 6.31 -25.72
C GLY A 162 -1.36 6.25 -24.49
N THR A 163 -1.37 7.29 -23.68
CA THR A 163 -0.78 7.37 -22.35
C THR A 163 -1.68 8.20 -21.45
N ALA A 164 -1.46 8.21 -20.13
CA ALA A 164 -2.24 8.98 -19.17
C ALA A 164 -1.37 10.02 -18.46
N SER A 165 -2.02 10.95 -17.73
CA SER A 165 -1.35 11.80 -16.74
C SER A 165 -0.75 10.91 -15.63
N TRP A 166 0.36 11.34 -15.05
CA TRP A 166 1.06 10.63 -13.97
C TRP A 166 0.13 10.29 -12.80
N VAL A 167 -0.73 11.24 -12.38
CA VAL A 167 -1.68 11.04 -11.28
C VAL A 167 -2.75 9.97 -11.56
N TYR A 168 -3.04 9.66 -12.82
CA TYR A 168 -3.92 8.53 -13.20
C TYR A 168 -3.23 7.17 -12.98
N GLY A 169 -1.94 7.09 -13.26
CA GLY A 169 -1.15 5.89 -12.98
C GLY A 169 -1.02 5.61 -11.49
N GLU A 170 -0.75 6.66 -10.71
CA GLU A 170 -0.51 6.54 -9.28
C GLU A 170 -1.80 6.36 -8.46
N GLU A 171 -2.83 7.20 -8.70
CA GLU A 171 -3.97 7.32 -7.80
C GLU A 171 -5.23 6.57 -8.27
N LEU A 172 -5.25 6.16 -9.53
CA LEU A 172 -6.36 5.41 -10.15
C LEU A 172 -5.91 4.06 -10.73
N ASP A 173 -4.67 3.61 -10.43
CA ASP A 173 -4.08 2.33 -10.87
C ASP A 173 -4.10 2.13 -12.40
N GLN A 174 -4.07 3.23 -13.19
CA GLN A 174 -4.11 3.13 -14.63
C GLN A 174 -2.74 2.77 -15.19
N THR A 175 -2.39 1.48 -15.22
CA THR A 175 -1.14 0.96 -15.80
C THR A 175 -1.18 0.79 -17.31
N THR A 176 -2.35 0.98 -17.95
CA THR A 176 -2.53 0.98 -19.39
C THR A 176 -3.41 2.16 -19.84
N ALA A 177 -3.17 2.61 -21.06
CA ALA A 177 -3.94 3.69 -21.70
C ALA A 177 -4.37 3.30 -23.13
N ILE A 178 -4.21 2.02 -23.48
CA ILE A 178 -4.52 1.42 -24.77
C ILE A 178 -5.23 0.10 -24.52
N TRP A 179 -6.46 -0.08 -25.02
CA TRP A 179 -7.30 -1.26 -24.75
C TRP A 179 -7.85 -1.86 -26.02
N TRP A 180 -7.37 -3.02 -26.39
CA TRP A 180 -7.90 -3.78 -27.52
C TRP A 180 -9.24 -4.43 -27.20
N ALA A 181 -10.17 -4.37 -28.14
CA ALA A 181 -11.39 -5.16 -28.06
C ALA A 181 -11.06 -6.66 -28.15
N PRO A 182 -11.80 -7.55 -27.44
CA PRO A 182 -11.58 -9.00 -27.44
C PRO A 182 -11.51 -9.63 -28.83
N ASN A 183 -12.20 -9.03 -29.82
CA ASN A 183 -12.23 -9.48 -31.22
C ASN A 183 -11.14 -8.86 -32.10
N SER A 184 -10.19 -8.11 -31.57
CA SER A 184 -9.07 -7.44 -32.25
C SER A 184 -9.46 -6.43 -33.34
N ARG A 185 -10.74 -6.02 -33.43
CA ARG A 185 -11.22 -5.11 -34.49
C ARG A 185 -11.14 -3.64 -34.14
N LYS A 186 -11.08 -3.33 -32.85
CA LYS A 186 -11.08 -1.96 -32.34
C LYS A 186 -10.05 -1.81 -31.24
N VAL A 187 -9.49 -0.60 -31.10
CA VAL A 187 -8.63 -0.22 -29.98
C VAL A 187 -9.13 1.09 -29.38
N ALA A 188 -9.40 1.06 -28.06
CA ALA A 188 -9.69 2.26 -27.31
C ALA A 188 -8.40 2.86 -26.75
N TYR A 189 -8.37 4.17 -26.60
CA TYR A 189 -7.19 4.87 -26.07
C TYR A 189 -7.56 6.19 -25.42
N TYR A 190 -6.74 6.62 -24.46
CA TYR A 190 -6.85 7.95 -23.87
C TYR A 190 -6.32 9.03 -24.81
N ARG A 191 -6.94 10.22 -24.69
CA ARG A 191 -6.39 11.53 -25.04
C ARG A 191 -6.35 12.39 -23.78
N PHE A 192 -5.20 12.99 -23.50
CA PHE A 192 -5.04 13.96 -22.43
C PHE A 192 -4.67 15.33 -23.00
N ASP A 193 -5.33 16.39 -22.52
CA ASP A 193 -4.97 17.78 -22.73
C ASP A 193 -4.45 18.33 -21.41
N GLU A 194 -3.14 18.57 -21.36
CA GLU A 194 -2.42 18.99 -20.15
C GLU A 194 -2.18 20.51 -20.13
N LYS A 195 -2.71 21.28 -21.08
CA LYS A 195 -2.55 22.75 -21.13
C LYS A 195 -2.87 23.46 -19.83
N PRO A 196 -3.95 23.10 -19.10
CA PRO A 196 -4.30 23.81 -17.86
C PRO A 196 -3.43 23.44 -16.66
N VAL A 197 -2.59 22.40 -16.76
CA VAL A 197 -1.83 21.86 -15.62
C VAL A 197 -0.45 22.51 -15.53
N PRO A 198 -0.07 23.05 -14.35
CA PRO A 198 1.29 23.53 -14.13
C PRO A 198 2.31 22.38 -14.17
N ASP A 199 3.53 22.69 -14.65
CA ASP A 199 4.64 21.75 -14.63
C ASP A 199 5.30 21.73 -13.26
N TYR A 200 5.72 20.53 -12.87
CA TYR A 200 6.69 20.31 -11.82
C TYR A 200 8.02 19.86 -12.43
N PHE A 201 9.11 20.45 -11.95
CA PHE A 201 10.48 20.17 -12.42
C PHE A 201 11.20 19.40 -11.34
N LEU A 202 11.57 18.15 -11.65
CA LEU A 202 12.34 17.29 -10.76
C LEU A 202 13.75 17.14 -11.29
N GLN A 203 14.75 17.58 -10.51
CA GLN A 203 16.13 17.42 -10.86
C GLN A 203 16.57 15.98 -10.56
N LEU A 204 17.07 15.29 -11.58
CA LEU A 204 17.61 13.94 -11.52
C LEU A 204 19.11 13.94 -11.71
N ASP A 205 19.76 12.78 -11.46
CA ASP A 205 21.20 12.59 -11.70
C ASP A 205 22.09 13.59 -10.94
N GLN A 206 21.68 14.01 -9.74
CA GLN A 206 22.38 15.02 -8.94
C GLN A 206 23.77 14.55 -8.48
N THR A 207 24.04 13.24 -8.49
CA THR A 207 25.37 12.66 -8.19
C THR A 207 26.27 12.55 -9.41
N LYS A 208 25.76 12.85 -10.63
CA LYS A 208 26.56 12.91 -11.85
C LYS A 208 27.16 14.31 -12.04
N LEU A 209 28.14 14.43 -12.96
CA LEU A 209 28.74 15.71 -13.30
C LEU A 209 27.72 16.71 -13.85
N TYR A 210 26.77 16.21 -14.65
CA TYR A 210 25.66 17.00 -15.19
C TYR A 210 24.35 16.33 -14.80
N SER A 211 23.46 17.09 -14.20
CA SER A 211 22.09 16.65 -13.86
C SER A 211 21.18 16.76 -15.08
N THR A 212 20.06 16.03 -15.01
CA THR A 212 18.92 16.15 -15.95
C THR A 212 17.70 16.67 -15.22
N VAL A 213 16.66 17.03 -15.96
CA VAL A 213 15.38 17.49 -15.42
C VAL A 213 14.29 16.62 -15.99
N ASP A 214 13.47 16.04 -15.12
CA ASP A 214 12.19 15.48 -15.49
C ASP A 214 11.11 16.57 -15.34
N THR A 215 10.27 16.71 -16.37
CA THR A 215 9.19 17.70 -16.40
C THR A 215 7.86 16.97 -16.49
N GLU A 216 7.03 17.12 -15.47
CA GLU A 216 5.72 16.48 -15.40
C GLU A 216 4.60 17.51 -15.21
N ALA A 217 3.55 17.39 -16.01
CA ALA A 217 2.29 18.10 -15.77
C ALA A 217 1.63 17.51 -14.52
N TYR A 218 1.94 18.08 -13.34
CA TYR A 218 1.54 17.55 -12.04
C TYR A 218 0.53 18.49 -11.37
N PRO A 219 -0.76 18.11 -11.34
CA PRO A 219 -1.79 18.95 -10.73
C PRO A 219 -1.75 18.78 -9.21
N LYS A 220 -1.30 19.81 -8.49
CA LYS A 220 -1.40 19.91 -7.03
C LYS A 220 -2.81 20.31 -6.60
N ALA A 221 -3.20 19.99 -5.36
CA ALA A 221 -4.52 20.32 -4.83
C ALA A 221 -4.91 21.80 -5.09
N GLY A 222 -6.09 22.01 -5.64
CA GLY A 222 -6.64 23.32 -6.01
C GLY A 222 -6.37 23.75 -7.45
N VAL A 223 -5.30 23.25 -8.12
CA VAL A 223 -5.02 23.65 -9.51
C VAL A 223 -5.87 22.86 -10.52
N PRO A 224 -6.01 23.34 -11.77
CA PRO A 224 -6.74 22.61 -12.79
C PRO A 224 -6.16 21.22 -13.08
N ASN A 225 -7.04 20.27 -13.38
CA ASN A 225 -6.69 18.94 -13.84
C ASN A 225 -6.53 18.86 -15.37
N PRO A 226 -5.81 17.86 -15.90
CA PRO A 226 -5.79 17.58 -17.34
C PRO A 226 -7.17 17.13 -17.81
N VAL A 227 -7.55 17.55 -19.01
CA VAL A 227 -8.82 17.10 -19.63
C VAL A 227 -8.61 15.74 -20.27
N VAL A 228 -9.38 14.74 -19.80
CA VAL A 228 -9.37 13.37 -20.32
C VAL A 228 -10.51 13.14 -21.29
N ASP A 229 -10.20 12.51 -22.43
CA ASP A 229 -11.17 11.95 -23.38
C ASP A 229 -10.79 10.51 -23.72
N ILE A 230 -11.77 9.73 -24.19
CA ILE A 230 -11.55 8.38 -24.74
C ILE A 230 -11.95 8.39 -26.21
N PHE A 231 -11.13 7.76 -27.03
CA PHE A 231 -11.41 7.49 -28.43
C PHE A 231 -11.39 5.97 -28.69
N VAL A 232 -12.13 5.55 -29.71
CA VAL A 232 -12.11 4.18 -30.21
C VAL A 232 -11.76 4.22 -31.68
N TYR A 233 -10.65 3.61 -32.06
CA TYR A 233 -10.22 3.43 -33.45
C TYR A 233 -10.71 2.10 -33.96
N ASP A 234 -11.32 2.11 -35.15
CA ASP A 234 -11.73 0.92 -35.89
C ASP A 234 -10.66 0.57 -36.93
N VAL A 235 -10.10 -0.64 -36.84
CA VAL A 235 -8.97 -1.10 -37.69
C VAL A 235 -9.33 -1.16 -39.17
N ALA A 236 -10.58 -1.54 -39.50
CA ALA A 236 -11.02 -1.73 -40.86
C ALA A 236 -11.33 -0.38 -41.54
N SER A 237 -12.08 0.48 -40.92
CA SER A 237 -12.43 1.82 -41.44
C SER A 237 -11.32 2.85 -41.32
N LYS A 238 -10.35 2.61 -40.42
CA LYS A 238 -9.28 3.56 -40.07
C LYS A 238 -9.81 4.89 -39.54
N GLN A 239 -10.95 4.87 -38.84
CA GLN A 239 -11.57 6.04 -38.24
C GLN A 239 -11.60 5.93 -36.72
N SER A 240 -11.45 7.07 -36.04
CA SER A 240 -11.59 7.18 -34.60
C SER A 240 -12.90 7.87 -34.22
N VAL A 241 -13.62 7.28 -33.28
CA VAL A 241 -14.84 7.83 -32.69
C VAL A 241 -14.53 8.33 -31.28
N LYS A 242 -14.85 9.59 -30.99
CA LYS A 242 -14.78 10.14 -29.63
C LYS A 242 -15.98 9.69 -28.82
N LEU A 243 -15.75 9.16 -27.61
CA LEU A 243 -16.82 8.78 -26.69
C LEU A 243 -17.29 10.02 -25.89
N ASP A 244 -18.61 10.12 -25.70
CA ASP A 244 -19.21 11.17 -24.88
C ASP A 244 -19.12 10.85 -23.38
N VAL A 245 -17.91 10.90 -22.86
CA VAL A 245 -17.61 10.54 -21.46
C VAL A 245 -18.22 11.47 -20.42
N ARG A 246 -18.82 12.61 -20.82
CA ARG A 246 -19.45 13.62 -19.96
C ARG A 246 -20.94 13.84 -20.24
N THR A 247 -21.52 13.05 -21.11
CA THR A 247 -22.96 13.13 -21.48
C THR A 247 -23.32 14.55 -21.99
N GLY A 248 -22.53 15.04 -22.96
CA GLY A 248 -22.72 16.36 -23.58
C GLY A 248 -22.35 17.56 -22.70
N LYS A 249 -21.84 17.34 -21.48
CA LYS A 249 -21.48 18.42 -20.55
C LYS A 249 -20.03 18.88 -20.75
N PRO A 250 -19.69 20.14 -20.41
CA PRO A 250 -18.32 20.64 -20.44
C PRO A 250 -17.47 19.98 -19.34
N PHE A 251 -16.14 20.19 -19.40
CA PHE A 251 -15.22 19.75 -18.36
C PHE A 251 -15.25 20.75 -17.20
N GLU A 252 -15.93 20.39 -16.12
CA GLU A 252 -16.10 21.21 -14.91
C GLU A 252 -15.95 20.33 -13.64
N ASN A 253 -15.70 20.96 -12.49
CA ASN A 253 -15.47 20.27 -11.23
C ASN A 253 -16.68 19.42 -10.77
N SER A 254 -17.90 19.91 -10.98
CA SER A 254 -19.13 19.22 -10.58
C SER A 254 -19.58 18.14 -11.55
N VAL A 255 -19.03 18.11 -12.78
CA VAL A 255 -19.46 17.21 -13.84
C VAL A 255 -18.83 15.82 -13.64
N VAL A 256 -19.69 14.78 -13.62
CA VAL A 256 -19.23 13.37 -13.64
C VAL A 256 -18.64 13.07 -15.02
N GLY A 257 -17.41 12.59 -15.04
CA GLY A 257 -16.53 12.52 -16.21
C GLY A 257 -15.37 13.52 -16.13
N HIS A 258 -15.19 14.14 -14.95
CA HIS A 258 -13.96 14.87 -14.62
C HIS A 258 -12.78 13.92 -14.56
N TYR A 259 -12.93 12.77 -13.88
CA TYR A 259 -12.02 11.62 -13.96
C TYR A 259 -12.72 10.47 -14.66
N VAL A 260 -11.97 9.76 -15.55
CA VAL A 260 -12.46 8.61 -16.32
C VAL A 260 -11.37 7.53 -16.29
N TYR A 261 -11.67 6.36 -15.73
CA TYR A 261 -10.65 5.36 -15.43
C TYR A 261 -11.25 3.94 -15.38
N ASN A 262 -10.43 2.92 -15.15
CA ASN A 262 -10.82 1.52 -15.09
C ASN A 262 -11.53 1.08 -16.40
N VAL A 263 -10.92 1.49 -17.52
CA VAL A 263 -11.46 1.26 -18.87
C VAL A 263 -11.26 -0.20 -19.27
N ARG A 264 -12.31 -0.81 -19.80
CA ARG A 264 -12.29 -2.19 -20.31
C ARG A 264 -13.41 -2.43 -21.31
N TRP A 265 -13.26 -3.46 -22.12
CA TRP A 265 -14.31 -3.91 -23.04
C TRP A 265 -15.25 -4.90 -22.35
N THR A 266 -16.52 -4.94 -22.78
CA THR A 266 -17.39 -6.06 -22.49
C THR A 266 -16.84 -7.34 -23.15
N PRO A 267 -17.09 -8.53 -22.57
CA PRO A 267 -16.58 -9.78 -23.13
C PRO A 267 -16.95 -10.05 -24.60
N ASP A 268 -18.10 -9.56 -25.05
CA ASP A 268 -18.60 -9.66 -26.43
C ASP A 268 -18.12 -8.53 -27.36
N ALA A 269 -17.29 -7.63 -26.85
CA ALA A 269 -16.79 -6.45 -27.56
C ALA A 269 -17.86 -5.45 -28.02
N SER A 270 -19.09 -5.52 -27.50
CA SER A 270 -20.19 -4.68 -27.93
C SER A 270 -20.17 -3.26 -27.34
N GLU A 271 -19.59 -3.10 -26.15
CA GLU A 271 -19.50 -1.81 -25.44
C GLU A 271 -18.11 -1.64 -24.80
N LEU A 272 -17.65 -0.40 -24.73
CA LEU A 272 -16.54 -0.01 -23.83
C LEU A 272 -17.11 0.46 -22.50
N ILE A 273 -16.61 -0.05 -21.40
CA ILE A 273 -17.08 0.24 -20.06
C ILE A 273 -15.96 0.87 -19.22
N PHE A 274 -16.31 1.79 -18.35
CA PHE A 274 -15.38 2.49 -17.45
C PHE A 274 -16.08 3.09 -16.24
N ASN A 275 -15.30 3.45 -15.24
CA ASN A 275 -15.74 4.28 -14.13
C ASN A 275 -15.47 5.76 -14.43
N ARG A 276 -16.35 6.65 -13.98
CA ARG A 276 -16.15 8.09 -14.06
C ARG A 276 -16.66 8.78 -12.79
N THR A 277 -15.96 9.83 -12.36
CA THR A 277 -16.34 10.60 -11.16
C THR A 277 -16.38 12.09 -11.48
N ASN A 278 -17.04 12.88 -10.60
CA ASN A 278 -16.81 14.31 -10.50
C ASN A 278 -15.44 14.57 -9.80
N ARG A 279 -14.96 15.82 -9.78
CA ARG A 279 -13.67 16.17 -9.15
C ARG A 279 -13.64 15.83 -7.66
N ARG A 280 -14.74 16.06 -6.94
CA ARG A 280 -14.88 15.75 -5.50
C ARG A 280 -14.85 14.24 -5.19
N GLN A 281 -15.05 13.41 -6.19
CA GLN A 281 -15.08 11.94 -6.09
C GLN A 281 -16.14 11.41 -5.10
N ASN A 282 -17.16 12.20 -4.83
CA ASN A 282 -18.31 11.79 -4.02
C ASN A 282 -19.47 11.21 -4.84
N ILE A 283 -19.32 11.25 -6.18
CA ILE A 283 -20.22 10.64 -7.15
C ILE A 283 -19.38 9.82 -8.12
N MET A 284 -19.72 8.54 -8.29
CA MET A 284 -19.12 7.66 -9.28
C MET A 284 -20.19 7.01 -10.13
N GLU A 285 -19.98 6.97 -11.43
CA GLU A 285 -20.83 6.26 -12.37
C GLU A 285 -20.03 5.16 -13.09
N PHE A 286 -20.56 3.96 -13.08
CA PHE A 286 -20.17 2.89 -13.98
C PHE A 286 -20.93 3.08 -15.30
N THR A 287 -20.20 3.26 -16.39
CA THR A 287 -20.72 3.74 -17.66
C THR A 287 -20.39 2.76 -18.78
N ALA A 288 -21.31 2.59 -19.74
CA ALA A 288 -21.12 1.78 -20.94
C ALA A 288 -21.35 2.63 -22.19
N CYS A 289 -20.44 2.53 -23.18
CA CYS A 289 -20.49 3.34 -24.40
C CYS A 289 -20.43 2.47 -25.65
N LYS A 290 -21.26 2.82 -26.64
CA LYS A 290 -21.23 2.19 -27.96
C LYS A 290 -20.02 2.71 -28.75
N PRO A 291 -19.09 1.84 -29.15
CA PRO A 291 -17.84 2.26 -29.78
C PRO A 291 -18.03 2.89 -31.18
N ASP A 292 -19.12 2.58 -31.87
CA ASP A 292 -19.39 3.07 -33.25
C ASP A 292 -20.04 4.45 -33.28
N THR A 293 -20.75 4.85 -32.22
CA THR A 293 -21.47 6.13 -32.18
C THR A 293 -20.93 7.09 -31.13
N GLY A 294 -20.11 6.59 -30.20
CA GLY A 294 -19.62 7.37 -29.06
C GLY A 294 -20.67 7.61 -27.96
N THR A 295 -21.91 7.14 -28.15
CA THR A 295 -23.01 7.36 -27.20
C THR A 295 -22.83 6.53 -25.93
N CYS A 296 -22.91 7.18 -24.78
CA CYS A 296 -22.72 6.55 -23.47
C CYS A 296 -24.04 6.55 -22.66
N ARG A 297 -24.17 5.52 -21.81
CA ARG A 297 -25.24 5.40 -20.82
C ARG A 297 -24.67 5.09 -19.45
N VAL A 298 -25.32 5.58 -18.42
CA VAL A 298 -25.02 5.19 -17.04
C VAL A 298 -25.60 3.80 -16.80
N VAL A 299 -24.78 2.87 -16.34
CA VAL A 299 -25.22 1.54 -15.90
C VAL A 299 -25.59 1.59 -14.42
N LEU A 300 -24.75 2.23 -13.60
CA LEU A 300 -24.94 2.30 -12.16
C LEU A 300 -24.30 3.59 -11.63
N ARG A 301 -24.89 4.15 -10.58
CA ARG A 301 -24.39 5.34 -9.89
C ARG A 301 -24.26 5.06 -8.40
N GLU A 302 -23.10 5.39 -7.85
CA GLU A 302 -22.81 5.46 -6.42
C GLU A 302 -22.65 6.92 -6.02
N GLU A 303 -23.16 7.26 -4.84
CA GLU A 303 -23.08 8.61 -4.31
C GLU A 303 -22.90 8.58 -2.79
N TRP A 304 -21.97 9.39 -2.29
CA TRP A 304 -21.70 9.50 -0.86
C TRP A 304 -21.46 10.97 -0.47
N PRO A 305 -22.52 11.71 -0.09
CA PRO A 305 -22.45 13.17 0.09
C PRO A 305 -21.54 13.65 1.22
N THR A 306 -21.30 12.80 2.23
CA THR A 306 -20.53 13.16 3.45
C THR A 306 -19.05 12.77 3.38
N GLY A 307 -18.58 12.33 2.22
CA GLY A 307 -17.20 11.89 2.02
C GLY A 307 -16.93 11.60 0.55
N TRP A 308 -16.31 10.49 0.25
CA TRP A 308 -15.98 10.04 -1.11
C TRP A 308 -16.57 8.66 -1.37
N VAL A 309 -16.72 8.27 -2.62
CA VAL A 309 -17.11 6.91 -3.03
C VAL A 309 -15.87 6.03 -3.24
N GLU A 310 -16.03 4.72 -3.09
CA GLU A 310 -14.98 3.77 -3.50
C GLU A 310 -14.76 3.85 -5.01
N ASN A 311 -13.53 4.14 -5.43
CA ASN A 311 -13.19 4.36 -6.83
C ASN A 311 -13.12 3.06 -7.65
N ASN A 312 -12.75 1.94 -7.01
CA ASN A 312 -12.54 0.67 -7.70
C ASN A 312 -13.32 -0.47 -7.02
N PRO A 313 -14.66 -0.38 -6.97
CA PRO A 313 -15.49 -1.41 -6.34
C PRO A 313 -15.34 -2.75 -7.05
N THR A 314 -15.37 -3.83 -6.27
CA THR A 314 -15.32 -5.19 -6.82
C THR A 314 -16.49 -5.43 -7.77
N MET A 315 -16.18 -5.85 -9.00
CA MET A 315 -17.14 -6.24 -10.01
C MET A 315 -16.80 -7.60 -10.60
N VAL A 316 -17.77 -8.52 -10.61
CA VAL A 316 -17.60 -9.87 -11.17
C VAL A 316 -18.77 -10.20 -12.09
N TYR A 317 -18.47 -10.40 -13.39
CA TYR A 317 -19.48 -10.91 -14.33
C TYR A 317 -19.85 -12.36 -14.02
N LEU A 318 -21.13 -12.68 -14.19
CA LEU A 318 -21.56 -14.07 -14.28
C LEU A 318 -21.24 -14.62 -15.67
N LYS A 319 -21.25 -15.96 -15.82
CA LYS A 319 -20.89 -16.65 -17.07
C LYS A 319 -21.79 -16.31 -18.25
N ASP A 320 -23.02 -15.83 -17.97
CA ASP A 320 -23.95 -15.40 -19.00
C ASP A 320 -23.57 -14.06 -19.64
N ASN A 321 -22.57 -13.35 -19.06
CA ASN A 321 -22.15 -12.00 -19.43
C ASN A 321 -23.30 -10.97 -19.47
N LYS A 322 -24.44 -11.26 -18.84
CA LYS A 322 -25.63 -10.40 -18.75
C LYS A 322 -25.90 -9.92 -17.33
N ARG A 323 -25.25 -10.53 -16.35
CA ARG A 323 -25.38 -10.17 -14.93
C ARG A 323 -24.00 -9.98 -14.32
N PHE A 324 -23.91 -9.14 -13.31
CA PHE A 324 -22.68 -8.95 -12.54
C PHE A 324 -22.95 -8.70 -11.07
N ILE A 325 -22.03 -9.12 -10.23
CA ILE A 325 -21.98 -8.79 -8.81
C ILE A 325 -21.20 -7.49 -8.67
N TRP A 326 -21.73 -6.58 -7.87
CA TRP A 326 -21.14 -5.27 -7.57
C TRP A 326 -21.02 -5.07 -6.07
N ALA A 327 -19.84 -4.59 -5.60
CA ALA A 327 -19.65 -4.18 -4.23
C ALA A 327 -20.04 -2.71 -4.04
N SER A 328 -20.72 -2.38 -2.95
CA SER A 328 -21.16 -1.01 -2.67
C SER A 328 -21.21 -0.73 -1.18
N GLU A 329 -20.76 0.46 -0.80
CA GLU A 329 -20.78 0.97 0.58
C GLU A 329 -22.07 1.76 0.92
N ARG A 330 -23.09 1.75 0.07
CA ARG A 330 -24.33 2.58 0.17
C ARG A 330 -25.10 2.44 1.48
N THR A 331 -24.88 1.35 2.23
CA THR A 331 -25.50 1.13 3.55
C THR A 331 -24.61 1.62 4.70
N GLY A 332 -23.39 2.08 4.40
CA GLY A 332 -22.35 2.42 5.37
C GLY A 332 -21.36 1.29 5.64
N PHE A 333 -21.58 0.13 5.03
CA PHE A 333 -20.66 -1.02 5.01
C PHE A 333 -20.62 -1.59 3.60
N ASN A 334 -19.47 -2.11 3.20
CA ASN A 334 -19.32 -2.76 1.90
C ASN A 334 -20.17 -4.04 1.86
N ASN A 335 -21.08 -4.12 0.88
CA ASN A 335 -22.00 -5.24 0.66
C ASN A 335 -22.07 -5.59 -0.83
N TYR A 336 -22.55 -6.79 -1.17
CA TYR A 336 -22.68 -7.27 -2.56
C TYR A 336 -24.10 -7.18 -3.08
N TYR A 337 -24.21 -6.76 -4.34
CA TYR A 337 -25.47 -6.59 -5.08
C TYR A 337 -25.37 -7.26 -6.45
N LEU A 338 -26.44 -7.91 -6.89
CA LEU A 338 -26.54 -8.50 -8.22
C LEU A 338 -27.32 -7.57 -9.15
N TYR A 339 -26.70 -7.20 -10.27
CA TYR A 339 -27.27 -6.36 -11.32
C TYR A 339 -27.33 -7.10 -12.65
N ASP A 340 -28.19 -6.66 -13.57
CA ASP A 340 -28.06 -6.93 -14.99
C ASP A 340 -27.23 -5.83 -15.70
N ILE A 341 -26.82 -6.10 -16.94
CA ILE A 341 -26.00 -5.15 -17.72
C ILE A 341 -26.73 -3.85 -18.11
N SER A 342 -28.06 -3.77 -17.95
CA SER A 342 -28.82 -2.53 -18.13
C SER A 342 -28.67 -1.58 -16.93
N GLY A 343 -28.18 -2.10 -15.79
CA GLY A 343 -28.10 -1.40 -14.52
C GLY A 343 -29.28 -1.63 -13.59
N LYS A 344 -30.19 -2.56 -13.94
CA LYS A 344 -31.30 -2.93 -13.07
C LYS A 344 -30.80 -3.79 -11.92
N LEU A 345 -31.06 -3.37 -10.68
CA LEU A 345 -30.82 -4.18 -9.49
C LEU A 345 -31.74 -5.40 -9.51
N ILE A 346 -31.14 -6.60 -9.49
CA ILE A 346 -31.85 -7.87 -9.39
C ILE A 346 -32.15 -8.18 -7.92
N THR A 347 -31.10 -8.16 -7.07
CA THR A 347 -31.23 -8.37 -5.63
C THR A 347 -30.01 -7.87 -4.87
N ALA A 348 -30.18 -7.52 -3.59
CA ALA A 348 -29.07 -7.42 -2.65
C ALA A 348 -28.65 -8.85 -2.27
N LEU A 349 -27.40 -9.21 -2.51
CA LEU A 349 -26.86 -10.51 -2.10
C LEU A 349 -26.53 -10.53 -0.61
N THR A 350 -26.02 -9.41 -0.08
CA THR A 350 -25.72 -9.23 1.35
C THR A 350 -26.29 -7.91 1.87
N ASN A 351 -26.56 -7.84 3.17
CA ASN A 351 -26.97 -6.62 3.86
C ASN A 351 -26.52 -6.68 5.33
N HIS A 352 -25.19 -6.56 5.52
CA HIS A 352 -24.55 -6.73 6.82
C HIS A 352 -24.25 -5.37 7.47
N PRO A 353 -24.24 -5.32 8.83
CA PRO A 353 -23.67 -4.21 9.61
C PRO A 353 -22.15 -4.36 9.80
N PHE A 354 -21.46 -5.02 8.87
CA PHE A 354 -20.02 -5.22 8.77
C PHE A 354 -19.61 -5.36 7.30
N GLU A 355 -18.33 -5.24 7.00
CA GLU A 355 -17.84 -5.24 5.63
C GLU A 355 -17.68 -6.65 5.06
N VAL A 356 -18.08 -6.85 3.81
CA VAL A 356 -17.58 -7.97 3.00
C VAL A 356 -16.14 -7.67 2.59
N ALA A 357 -15.30 -8.71 2.54
CA ALA A 357 -13.84 -8.56 2.40
C ALA A 357 -13.23 -9.23 1.17
N GLY A 358 -14.05 -9.83 0.31
CA GLY A 358 -13.62 -10.43 -0.95
C GLY A 358 -14.46 -11.62 -1.38
N ILE A 359 -14.64 -11.77 -2.68
CA ILE A 359 -15.32 -12.93 -3.29
C ILE A 359 -14.32 -14.08 -3.41
N ILE A 360 -14.66 -15.23 -2.86
CA ILE A 360 -13.88 -16.47 -2.98
C ILE A 360 -14.28 -17.21 -4.26
N ARG A 361 -15.60 -17.37 -4.51
CA ARG A 361 -16.11 -18.04 -5.70
C ARG A 361 -17.58 -17.75 -5.93
N VAL A 362 -17.94 -17.57 -7.19
CA VAL A 362 -19.33 -17.64 -7.66
C VAL A 362 -19.56 -19.04 -8.23
N ASP A 363 -20.40 -19.83 -7.58
CA ASP A 363 -20.81 -21.14 -8.04
C ASP A 363 -22.19 -21.03 -8.67
N GLU A 364 -22.24 -20.71 -9.97
CA GLU A 364 -23.50 -20.48 -10.68
C GLU A 364 -24.32 -21.75 -10.85
N ALA A 365 -23.68 -22.93 -10.93
CA ALA A 365 -24.38 -24.21 -11.04
C ALA A 365 -25.15 -24.53 -9.74
N ALA A 366 -24.57 -24.20 -8.60
CA ALA A 366 -25.22 -24.34 -7.29
C ALA A 366 -26.06 -23.09 -6.91
N GLY A 367 -25.98 -21.99 -7.67
CA GLY A 367 -26.64 -20.73 -7.37
C GLY A 367 -26.12 -20.06 -6.10
N VAL A 368 -24.81 -20.12 -5.80
CA VAL A 368 -24.22 -19.70 -4.54
C VAL A 368 -23.02 -18.79 -4.74
N LEU A 369 -22.90 -17.76 -3.90
CA LEU A 369 -21.71 -16.93 -3.72
C LEU A 369 -21.01 -17.33 -2.43
N TYR A 370 -19.71 -17.63 -2.49
CA TYR A 370 -18.81 -17.76 -1.34
C TYR A 370 -17.95 -16.51 -1.22
N TYR A 371 -17.88 -15.90 -0.02
CA TYR A 371 -17.18 -14.66 0.20
C TYR A 371 -16.60 -14.57 1.61
N MET A 372 -15.60 -13.73 1.81
CA MET A 372 -15.10 -13.35 3.12
C MET A 372 -15.85 -12.14 3.65
N ALA A 373 -16.04 -12.07 4.97
CA ALA A 373 -16.65 -10.93 5.64
C ALA A 373 -16.01 -10.71 7.02
N ARG A 374 -16.02 -9.46 7.50
CA ARG A 374 -15.46 -9.06 8.80
C ARG A 374 -16.48 -9.30 9.93
N SER A 375 -16.91 -10.53 10.09
CA SER A 375 -18.00 -10.95 10.98
C SER A 375 -17.52 -11.81 12.17
N GLY A 376 -16.25 -11.72 12.54
CA GLY A 376 -15.71 -12.34 13.75
C GLY A 376 -16.07 -11.55 15.03
N ASP A 377 -15.41 -11.88 16.14
CA ASP A 377 -15.62 -11.21 17.44
C ASP A 377 -15.22 -9.71 17.39
N ASN A 378 -14.39 -9.36 16.44
CA ASN A 378 -14.02 -7.98 16.13
C ASN A 378 -13.83 -7.79 14.60
N TYR A 379 -13.77 -6.53 14.15
CA TYR A 379 -13.69 -6.15 12.73
C TYR A 379 -12.42 -6.59 12.01
N MET A 380 -11.39 -7.04 12.71
CA MET A 380 -10.13 -7.54 12.12
C MET A 380 -10.20 -9.02 11.74
N LYS A 381 -11.18 -9.76 12.28
CA LYS A 381 -11.36 -11.19 12.02
C LYS A 381 -12.26 -11.44 10.81
N THR A 382 -11.68 -12.02 9.77
CA THR A 382 -12.41 -12.37 8.54
C THR A 382 -12.95 -13.79 8.60
N GLN A 383 -14.17 -13.97 8.11
CA GLN A 383 -14.95 -15.21 8.14
C GLN A 383 -15.38 -15.61 6.74
N LEU A 384 -15.42 -16.93 6.46
CA LEU A 384 -16.04 -17.44 5.25
C LEU A 384 -17.57 -17.45 5.41
N HIS A 385 -18.26 -16.89 4.44
CA HIS A 385 -19.71 -16.91 4.28
C HIS A 385 -20.13 -17.56 2.97
N ARG A 386 -21.37 -18.02 2.93
CA ARG A 386 -22.06 -18.36 1.69
C ARG A 386 -23.45 -17.75 1.67
N VAL A 387 -23.89 -17.29 0.49
CA VAL A 387 -25.24 -16.79 0.25
C VAL A 387 -25.76 -17.28 -1.10
N GLY A 388 -27.06 -17.49 -1.24
CA GLY A 388 -27.68 -17.77 -2.54
C GLY A 388 -27.55 -16.56 -3.48
N LEU A 389 -27.43 -16.80 -4.80
CA LEU A 389 -27.51 -15.73 -5.80
C LEU A 389 -28.88 -15.05 -5.85
N ASP A 390 -29.86 -15.55 -5.09
CA ASP A 390 -31.15 -14.92 -4.82
C ASP A 390 -31.16 -14.04 -3.55
N GLY A 391 -29.99 -13.88 -2.89
CA GLY A 391 -29.85 -13.12 -1.64
C GLY A 391 -30.34 -13.85 -0.39
N LYS A 392 -30.66 -15.15 -0.48
CA LYS A 392 -31.19 -15.91 0.65
C LYS A 392 -30.17 -16.88 1.22
N ASN A 393 -30.47 -17.39 2.44
CA ASN A 393 -29.68 -18.42 3.12
C ASN A 393 -28.21 -18.02 3.35
N ASP A 394 -27.98 -16.75 3.66
CA ASP A 394 -26.68 -16.28 4.08
C ASP A 394 -26.31 -16.91 5.43
N ARG A 395 -25.08 -17.45 5.48
CA ARG A 395 -24.55 -18.04 6.71
C ARG A 395 -23.03 -18.03 6.77
N ARG A 396 -22.50 -17.80 7.95
CA ARG A 396 -21.09 -17.97 8.27
C ARG A 396 -20.75 -19.46 8.36
N LEU A 397 -19.57 -19.85 7.85
CA LEU A 397 -19.09 -21.23 7.81
C LEU A 397 -17.88 -21.47 8.73
N THR A 398 -17.28 -20.41 9.28
CA THR A 398 -16.06 -20.47 10.10
C THR A 398 -16.30 -19.95 11.51
N ASP A 399 -15.39 -20.26 12.44
CA ASP A 399 -15.49 -19.90 13.85
C ASP A 399 -15.14 -18.41 14.07
N PRO A 400 -16.04 -17.58 14.63
CA PRO A 400 -15.81 -16.16 14.84
C PRO A 400 -14.65 -15.84 15.78
N ALA A 401 -14.20 -16.78 16.60
CA ALA A 401 -13.09 -16.60 17.51
C ALA A 401 -11.73 -16.42 16.80
N PHE A 402 -11.64 -16.83 15.53
CA PHE A 402 -10.41 -16.77 14.72
C PHE A 402 -10.60 -15.86 13.50
N THR A 403 -9.48 -15.42 12.94
CA THR A 403 -9.45 -14.95 11.56
C THR A 403 -9.08 -16.10 10.65
N HIS A 404 -9.64 -16.13 9.43
CA HIS A 404 -9.54 -17.24 8.50
C HIS A 404 -9.00 -16.81 7.15
N ALA A 405 -8.17 -17.69 6.55
CA ALA A 405 -7.84 -17.67 5.14
C ALA A 405 -8.27 -19.02 4.53
N VAL A 406 -9.06 -18.97 3.45
CA VAL A 406 -9.69 -20.19 2.94
C VAL A 406 -9.38 -20.43 1.46
N THR A 407 -9.30 -21.74 1.09
CA THR A 407 -9.20 -22.19 -0.29
C THR A 407 -10.27 -23.25 -0.57
N LEU A 408 -11.26 -22.90 -1.39
CA LEU A 408 -12.39 -23.74 -1.70
C LEU A 408 -12.01 -24.84 -2.69
N ALA A 409 -12.45 -26.09 -2.46
CA ALA A 409 -12.26 -27.19 -3.39
C ALA A 409 -12.98 -26.95 -4.72
N PRO A 410 -12.43 -27.34 -5.88
CA PRO A 410 -13.07 -27.17 -7.18
C PRO A 410 -14.49 -27.76 -7.24
N ASP A 411 -14.73 -28.89 -6.59
CA ASP A 411 -16.03 -29.57 -6.53
C ASP A 411 -17.05 -28.89 -5.58
N GLY A 412 -16.63 -27.87 -4.84
CA GLY A 412 -17.49 -27.11 -3.92
C GLY A 412 -17.93 -27.85 -2.68
N LYS A 413 -17.32 -28.98 -2.32
CA LYS A 413 -17.75 -29.80 -1.15
C LYS A 413 -16.93 -29.58 0.10
N HIS A 414 -15.70 -29.08 -0.05
CA HIS A 414 -14.76 -28.87 1.05
C HIS A 414 -14.01 -27.54 0.87
N PHE A 415 -13.37 -27.11 1.93
CA PHE A 415 -12.37 -26.02 1.88
C PHE A 415 -11.25 -26.26 2.86
N VAL A 416 -10.06 -25.82 2.49
CA VAL A 416 -8.92 -25.70 3.41
C VAL A 416 -9.07 -24.38 4.15
N ASP A 417 -8.91 -24.40 5.45
CA ASP A 417 -9.04 -23.28 6.35
C ASP A 417 -7.76 -23.09 7.16
N VAL A 418 -7.15 -21.90 7.11
CA VAL A 418 -6.07 -21.49 7.99
C VAL A 418 -6.65 -20.55 9.04
N ALA A 419 -6.81 -21.07 10.26
CA ALA A 419 -7.39 -20.33 11.39
C ALA A 419 -6.29 -19.86 12.33
N GLN A 420 -6.34 -18.59 12.76
CA GLN A 420 -5.38 -17.98 13.68
C GLN A 420 -5.95 -16.75 14.40
N THR A 421 -5.21 -16.27 15.40
CA THR A 421 -5.40 -14.93 16.01
C THR A 421 -4.05 -14.27 16.19
N HIS A 422 -3.99 -13.04 16.72
CA HIS A 422 -2.72 -12.37 17.03
C HIS A 422 -1.84 -13.14 18.01
N ASP A 423 -2.42 -13.95 18.90
CA ASP A 423 -1.74 -14.72 19.96
C ASP A 423 -1.82 -16.26 19.80
N GLN A 424 -2.60 -16.74 18.82
CA GLN A 424 -2.69 -18.15 18.47
C GLN A 424 -2.16 -18.37 17.05
N PRO A 425 -1.04 -19.09 16.90
CA PRO A 425 -0.44 -19.30 15.60
C PRO A 425 -1.32 -20.17 14.69
N PRO A 426 -1.12 -20.09 13.35
CA PRO A 426 -2.00 -20.73 12.39
C PRO A 426 -2.09 -22.23 12.55
N THR A 427 -3.29 -22.75 12.38
CA THR A 427 -3.61 -24.17 12.23
C THR A 427 -4.36 -24.34 10.91
N THR A 428 -3.89 -25.27 10.05
CA THR A 428 -4.56 -25.60 8.80
C THR A 428 -5.48 -26.78 8.97
N ARG A 429 -6.74 -26.61 8.57
CA ARG A 429 -7.81 -27.58 8.71
C ARG A 429 -8.48 -27.85 7.36
N LEU A 430 -9.03 -29.04 7.20
CA LEU A 430 -9.94 -29.38 6.12
C LEU A 430 -11.37 -29.41 6.70
N LEU A 431 -12.26 -28.60 6.14
CA LEU A 431 -13.67 -28.55 6.53
C LEU A 431 -14.56 -28.87 5.32
N ASP A 432 -15.76 -29.40 5.59
CA ASP A 432 -16.79 -29.49 4.58
C ASP A 432 -17.52 -28.12 4.42
N VAL A 433 -18.31 -27.95 3.37
CA VAL A 433 -19.02 -26.70 3.09
C VAL A 433 -20.14 -26.37 4.08
N THR A 434 -20.35 -27.19 5.12
CA THR A 434 -21.21 -26.87 6.25
C THR A 434 -20.42 -26.23 7.39
N GLY A 435 -19.09 -26.23 7.32
CA GLY A 435 -18.17 -25.77 8.36
C GLY A 435 -17.74 -26.88 9.34
N LYS A 436 -18.09 -28.14 9.07
CA LYS A 436 -17.70 -29.28 9.93
C LYS A 436 -16.28 -29.70 9.66
N LEU A 437 -15.49 -29.90 10.73
CA LEU A 437 -14.11 -30.39 10.66
C LEU A 437 -14.06 -31.81 10.08
N VAL A 438 -13.26 -31.98 9.03
CA VAL A 438 -12.94 -33.29 8.41
C VAL A 438 -11.58 -33.80 8.90
N ALA A 439 -10.56 -32.94 8.94
CA ALA A 439 -9.22 -33.25 9.42
C ALA A 439 -8.45 -31.99 9.84
N GLU A 440 -7.52 -32.11 10.79
CA GLU A 440 -6.43 -31.18 11.02
C GLU A 440 -5.25 -31.60 10.13
N LEU A 441 -4.80 -30.69 9.24
CA LEU A 441 -3.73 -30.99 8.28
C LEU A 441 -2.35 -30.56 8.81
N ALA A 442 -2.28 -29.42 9.50
CA ALA A 442 -1.06 -28.92 10.11
C ALA A 442 -1.36 -28.01 11.30
N LYS A 443 -0.48 -28.04 12.28
CA LYS A 443 -0.51 -27.18 13.45
C LYS A 443 0.87 -26.54 13.65
N SER A 444 0.90 -25.29 14.09
CA SER A 444 2.15 -24.61 14.40
C SER A 444 2.86 -25.25 15.61
N ASP A 445 4.19 -25.28 15.54
CA ASP A 445 5.05 -25.70 16.64
C ASP A 445 5.70 -24.48 17.31
N MET A 446 5.38 -24.29 18.59
CA MET A 446 5.83 -23.17 19.43
C MET A 446 7.01 -23.54 20.34
N THR A 447 7.53 -24.76 20.27
CA THR A 447 8.55 -25.28 21.22
C THR A 447 9.76 -24.33 21.29
N LYS A 448 10.28 -23.90 20.16
CA LYS A 448 11.42 -22.96 20.12
C LYS A 448 11.04 -21.56 20.63
N PHE A 449 9.84 -21.11 20.36
CA PHE A 449 9.32 -19.82 20.87
C PHE A 449 9.32 -19.80 22.42
N GLU A 450 8.86 -20.89 23.04
CA GLU A 450 8.82 -21.08 24.48
C GLU A 450 10.23 -21.21 25.08
N GLN A 451 11.10 -22.00 24.44
CA GLN A 451 12.51 -22.16 24.85
C GLN A 451 13.31 -20.84 24.82
N LEU A 452 12.98 -19.94 23.89
CA LEU A 452 13.59 -18.60 23.80
C LEU A 452 12.99 -17.61 24.81
N GLY A 453 11.99 -18.00 25.60
CA GLY A 453 11.31 -17.12 26.58
C GLY A 453 10.56 -15.94 25.93
N LEU A 454 10.18 -16.07 24.65
CA LEU A 454 9.48 -15.03 23.93
C LEU A 454 8.05 -14.84 24.45
N LYS A 455 7.57 -13.62 24.45
CA LYS A 455 6.19 -13.28 24.81
C LYS A 455 5.35 -13.16 23.54
N LYS A 456 4.13 -13.69 23.58
CA LYS A 456 3.13 -13.43 22.54
C LYS A 456 2.82 -11.93 22.49
N ILE A 457 2.47 -11.46 21.31
CA ILE A 457 2.01 -10.09 21.13
C ILE A 457 0.72 -9.90 21.91
N GLU A 458 0.66 -8.86 22.73
CA GLU A 458 -0.52 -8.51 23.52
C GLU A 458 -1.39 -7.53 22.73
N MET A 459 -2.69 -7.79 22.66
CA MET A 459 -3.67 -6.83 22.17
C MET A 459 -4.32 -6.08 23.31
N PHE A 460 -4.51 -4.77 23.16
CA PHE A 460 -5.24 -3.93 24.09
C PHE A 460 -6.23 -3.04 23.35
N THR A 461 -7.20 -2.51 24.07
CA THR A 461 -8.21 -1.59 23.54
C THR A 461 -8.11 -0.23 24.19
N TYR A 462 -8.48 0.80 23.44
CA TYR A 462 -8.62 2.17 23.91
C TYR A 462 -9.75 2.87 23.15
N ASN A 463 -10.22 4.00 23.68
CA ASN A 463 -11.21 4.82 23.00
C ASN A 463 -10.51 5.80 22.05
N ALA A 464 -11.06 5.98 20.87
CA ALA A 464 -10.68 7.06 19.96
C ALA A 464 -10.90 8.43 20.62
N ALA A 465 -10.39 9.48 20.02
CA ALA A 465 -10.56 10.86 20.52
C ALA A 465 -12.02 11.33 20.57
N ASP A 466 -12.95 10.64 19.90
CA ASP A 466 -14.40 10.90 20.02
C ASP A 466 -15.01 10.33 21.31
N GLY A 467 -14.24 9.60 22.13
CA GLY A 467 -14.66 8.95 23.36
C GLY A 467 -15.62 7.77 23.20
N LYS A 468 -15.93 7.36 21.97
CA LYS A 468 -16.97 6.35 21.63
C LYS A 468 -16.42 5.17 20.86
N THR A 469 -15.64 5.43 19.81
CA THR A 469 -15.11 4.38 18.93
C THR A 469 -14.03 3.58 19.64
N LYS A 470 -14.22 2.26 19.77
CA LYS A 470 -13.19 1.37 20.31
C LYS A 470 -12.14 1.07 19.24
N LEU A 471 -10.89 1.36 19.59
CA LEU A 471 -9.71 1.08 18.78
C LEU A 471 -8.84 0.03 19.46
N HIS A 472 -7.91 -0.54 18.67
CA HIS A 472 -7.03 -1.59 19.13
C HIS A 472 -5.57 -1.20 18.97
N GLY A 473 -4.75 -1.63 19.93
CA GLY A 473 -3.29 -1.56 19.85
C GLY A 473 -2.67 -2.93 20.10
N MET A 474 -1.44 -3.12 19.64
CA MET A 474 -0.66 -4.35 19.84
C MET A 474 0.69 -3.99 20.46
N ILE A 475 1.15 -4.83 21.39
CA ILE A 475 2.41 -4.63 22.10
C ILE A 475 3.32 -5.83 21.86
N SER A 476 4.53 -5.57 21.36
CA SER A 476 5.64 -6.52 21.28
C SER A 476 6.67 -6.23 22.35
N TYR A 477 7.08 -7.24 23.08
CA TYR A 477 8.03 -7.17 24.19
C TYR A 477 9.38 -7.71 23.80
N PRO A 478 10.51 -7.22 24.34
CA PRO A 478 11.81 -7.85 24.21
C PRO A 478 11.83 -9.22 24.91
N SER A 479 12.70 -10.12 24.46
CA SER A 479 12.88 -11.44 25.08
C SER A 479 13.29 -11.35 26.57
N THR A 480 13.97 -10.29 26.94
CA THR A 480 14.42 -9.99 28.30
C THR A 480 13.47 -9.10 29.11
N PHE A 481 12.18 -9.05 28.72
CA PHE A 481 11.20 -8.18 29.34
C PHE A 481 11.06 -8.46 30.86
N ASP A 482 11.21 -7.42 31.65
CA ASP A 482 11.04 -7.40 33.10
C ASP A 482 10.00 -6.32 33.48
N PRO A 483 8.83 -6.68 34.00
CA PRO A 483 7.77 -5.72 34.30
C PRO A 483 8.11 -4.71 35.42
N SER A 484 9.20 -4.93 36.15
CA SER A 484 9.69 -3.99 37.17
C SER A 484 10.51 -2.84 36.58
N LYS A 485 10.94 -2.95 35.32
CA LYS A 485 11.73 -1.94 34.61
C LYS A 485 10.86 -1.03 33.76
N LYS A 486 11.35 0.17 33.47
CA LYS A 486 10.71 1.10 32.52
C LYS A 486 11.40 1.06 31.17
N TYR A 487 10.60 0.90 30.12
CA TYR A 487 11.07 0.78 28.74
C TYR A 487 10.68 1.99 27.89
N PRO A 488 11.57 2.43 27.00
CA PRO A 488 11.20 3.32 25.90
C PRO A 488 10.28 2.58 24.92
N VAL A 489 9.43 3.34 24.23
CA VAL A 489 8.47 2.83 23.27
C VAL A 489 8.80 3.33 21.87
N LEU A 490 8.72 2.45 20.87
CA LEU A 490 8.68 2.85 19.46
C LEU A 490 7.33 2.49 18.84
N VAL A 491 6.76 3.45 18.13
CA VAL A 491 5.47 3.32 17.44
C VAL A 491 5.72 3.44 15.94
N PRO A 492 5.80 2.33 15.20
CA PRO A 492 5.74 2.37 13.75
C PRO A 492 4.36 2.83 13.31
N VAL A 493 4.28 3.81 12.42
CA VAL A 493 3.02 4.38 11.96
C VAL A 493 2.91 4.42 10.44
N TYR A 494 1.67 4.39 9.96
CA TYR A 494 1.30 4.85 8.64
C TYR A 494 0.18 5.89 8.76
N GLY A 495 -1.02 5.49 9.14
CA GLY A 495 -2.14 6.37 9.49
C GLY A 495 -2.97 6.85 8.29
N GLY A 496 -2.57 6.55 7.06
CA GLY A 496 -3.29 6.97 5.85
C GLY A 496 -4.69 6.36 5.74
N PRO A 497 -5.60 7.01 5.00
CA PRO A 497 -6.98 6.56 4.81
C PRO A 497 -7.08 5.12 4.32
N ALA A 498 -7.97 4.33 4.92
CA ALA A 498 -8.23 2.92 4.60
C ALA A 498 -6.98 2.01 4.59
N SER A 499 -5.91 2.38 5.31
CA SER A 499 -4.68 1.58 5.40
C SER A 499 -4.62 0.78 6.69
N ALA A 500 -4.31 -0.53 6.56
CA ALA A 500 -4.04 -1.42 7.69
C ALA A 500 -2.54 -1.49 8.05
N SER A 501 -1.68 -0.70 7.41
CA SER A 501 -0.23 -0.71 7.64
C SER A 501 0.10 -0.20 9.06
N ASN A 502 0.88 -0.98 9.80
CA ASN A 502 1.30 -0.68 11.18
C ASN A 502 0.16 -0.53 12.19
N THR A 503 -1.01 -1.12 11.92
CA THR A 503 -2.16 -1.15 12.83
C THR A 503 -2.26 -2.48 13.58
N ALA A 504 -3.19 -2.59 14.51
CA ALA A 504 -3.56 -3.85 15.12
C ALA A 504 -4.16 -4.82 14.08
N ARG A 505 -3.90 -6.10 14.26
CA ARG A 505 -4.37 -7.17 13.36
C ARG A 505 -4.56 -8.49 14.10
N GLU A 506 -5.42 -9.36 13.59
CA GLU A 506 -5.69 -10.69 14.15
C GLU A 506 -4.91 -11.82 13.46
N THR A 507 -3.81 -11.49 12.76
CA THR A 507 -2.88 -12.48 12.24
C THR A 507 -1.71 -12.66 13.19
N PHE A 508 -1.34 -13.92 13.46
CA PHE A 508 -0.20 -14.24 14.32
C PHE A 508 1.11 -13.72 13.72
N SER A 509 1.95 -13.21 14.60
CA SER A 509 3.35 -12.93 14.29
C SER A 509 4.21 -13.10 15.54
N VAL A 510 5.48 -13.45 15.32
CA VAL A 510 6.49 -13.38 16.38
C VAL A 510 6.72 -11.91 16.77
N PRO A 511 7.22 -11.60 17.97
CA PRO A 511 7.60 -10.25 18.36
C PRO A 511 8.55 -9.60 17.34
N SER A 512 8.48 -8.29 17.20
CA SER A 512 9.44 -7.57 16.36
C SER A 512 10.87 -7.73 16.90
N PRO A 513 11.84 -8.18 16.10
CA PRO A 513 13.24 -8.23 16.55
C PRO A 513 13.80 -6.89 17.02
N THR A 514 13.22 -5.78 16.56
CA THR A 514 13.60 -4.42 16.99
C THR A 514 13.43 -4.22 18.51
N THR A 515 12.57 -5.00 19.16
CA THR A 515 12.43 -4.99 20.62
C THR A 515 13.74 -5.33 21.34
N GLU A 516 14.62 -6.09 20.70
CA GLU A 516 15.89 -6.55 21.29
C GLU A 516 16.94 -5.42 21.50
N TYR A 517 16.70 -4.26 20.89
CA TYR A 517 17.43 -3.04 21.24
C TYR A 517 17.00 -2.42 22.61
N GLY A 518 16.04 -3.05 23.29
CA GLY A 518 15.53 -2.61 24.59
C GLY A 518 14.27 -1.74 24.49
N PHE A 519 13.56 -1.76 23.38
CA PHE A 519 12.28 -1.07 23.17
C PHE A 519 11.10 -1.99 23.38
N ILE A 520 9.97 -1.40 23.73
CA ILE A 520 8.64 -1.96 23.49
C ILE A 520 8.15 -1.39 22.16
N ILE A 521 7.66 -2.26 21.24
CA ILE A 521 7.10 -1.84 19.95
C ILE A 521 5.58 -1.89 20.05
N VAL A 522 4.92 -0.79 19.63
CA VAL A 522 3.46 -0.66 19.73
C VAL A 522 2.87 -0.26 18.38
N ASN A 523 1.92 -1.06 17.87
CA ASN A 523 1.10 -0.70 16.73
C ASN A 523 -0.24 -0.14 17.23
N LEU A 524 -0.72 0.94 16.63
CA LEU A 524 -1.97 1.60 16.99
C LEU A 524 -2.90 1.73 15.79
N SER A 525 -4.17 1.41 15.97
CA SER A 525 -5.22 1.70 14.99
C SER A 525 -5.76 3.13 15.18
N SER A 526 -6.44 3.66 14.18
CA SER A 526 -7.19 4.91 14.25
C SER A 526 -8.51 4.75 13.51
N ARG A 527 -9.38 5.72 13.50
CA ARG A 527 -10.60 5.72 12.67
C ARG A 527 -10.31 5.72 11.17
N ALA A 528 -9.07 6.00 10.75
CA ALA A 528 -8.63 5.81 9.37
C ALA A 528 -8.36 4.34 9.01
N THR A 529 -8.30 3.42 9.98
CA THR A 529 -8.08 1.98 9.77
C THR A 529 -9.32 1.34 9.11
N PRO A 530 -9.16 0.47 8.07
CA PRO A 530 -10.29 -0.16 7.40
C PRO A 530 -11.01 -1.20 8.27
N GLY A 531 -12.23 -1.54 7.90
CA GLY A 531 -13.01 -2.63 8.51
C GLY A 531 -14.06 -2.19 9.53
N MET A 532 -14.06 -0.94 9.93
CA MET A 532 -15.03 -0.38 10.88
C MET A 532 -16.24 0.30 10.21
N GLY A 533 -16.33 0.18 8.89
CA GLY A 533 -17.37 0.76 8.06
C GLY A 533 -17.08 2.20 7.61
N LYS A 534 -17.76 2.57 6.52
CA LYS A 534 -17.57 3.83 5.80
C LYS A 534 -17.79 5.06 6.70
N ARG A 535 -18.80 5.04 7.58
CA ARG A 535 -19.11 6.16 8.47
C ARG A 535 -18.01 6.44 9.50
N THR A 536 -17.30 5.39 9.95
CA THR A 536 -16.14 5.56 10.85
C THR A 536 -14.97 6.17 10.09
N LEU A 537 -14.74 5.70 8.86
CA LEU A 537 -13.69 6.22 8.00
C LEU A 537 -13.93 7.68 7.59
N ASP A 538 -15.16 8.08 7.36
CA ASP A 538 -15.52 9.46 6.99
C ASP A 538 -15.15 10.50 8.08
N ALA A 539 -14.83 10.08 9.30
CA ALA A 539 -14.38 10.99 10.34
C ALA A 539 -13.13 11.80 9.93
N ILE A 540 -12.31 11.26 9.01
CA ILE A 540 -11.10 11.94 8.49
C ILE A 540 -11.40 12.88 7.32
N TYR A 541 -12.61 12.87 6.76
CA TYR A 541 -12.95 13.69 5.59
C TYR A 541 -12.81 15.17 5.90
N GLU A 542 -12.09 15.89 5.03
CA GLU A 542 -11.68 17.29 5.18
C GLU A 542 -10.75 17.55 6.40
N LYS A 543 -10.21 16.49 7.05
CA LYS A 543 -9.47 16.56 8.33
C LYS A 543 -8.23 15.67 8.37
N LEU A 544 -7.54 15.43 7.24
CA LEU A 544 -6.28 14.68 7.28
C LEU A 544 -5.26 15.36 8.21
N GLY A 545 -4.53 14.55 9.00
CA GLY A 545 -3.56 15.04 9.97
C GLY A 545 -4.18 15.51 11.30
N GLN A 546 -5.48 15.28 11.48
CA GLN A 546 -6.20 15.67 12.69
C GLN A 546 -6.74 14.44 13.42
N VAL A 547 -7.79 13.81 12.86
CA VAL A 547 -8.54 12.72 13.53
C VAL A 547 -7.67 11.51 13.82
N GLU A 548 -6.91 11.05 12.85
CA GLU A 548 -6.04 9.88 13.01
C GLU A 548 -4.88 10.12 13.95
N MET A 549 -4.38 11.37 14.02
CA MET A 549 -3.33 11.75 14.97
C MET A 549 -3.89 11.84 16.40
N ASP A 550 -5.09 12.42 16.56
CA ASP A 550 -5.77 12.52 17.85
C ASP A 550 -6.07 11.11 18.41
N ASP A 551 -6.53 10.18 17.56
CA ASP A 551 -6.78 8.79 17.95
C ASP A 551 -5.50 8.06 18.38
N MET A 552 -4.38 8.25 17.66
CA MET A 552 -3.09 7.66 18.05
C MET A 552 -2.56 8.26 19.35
N ALA A 553 -2.77 9.56 19.59
CA ALA A 553 -2.40 10.20 20.84
C ALA A 553 -3.16 9.58 22.02
N GLU A 554 -4.47 9.27 21.87
CA GLU A 554 -5.22 8.53 22.90
C GLU A 554 -4.67 7.13 23.13
N GLY A 555 -4.23 6.43 22.06
CA GLY A 555 -3.55 5.14 22.19
C GLY A 555 -2.24 5.22 22.99
N ILE A 556 -1.42 6.24 22.76
CA ILE A 556 -0.18 6.49 23.52
C ILE A 556 -0.51 6.82 24.99
N LYS A 557 -1.52 7.65 25.26
CA LYS A 557 -1.97 7.97 26.62
C LYS A 557 -2.43 6.70 27.37
N ALA A 558 -3.25 5.87 26.71
CA ALA A 558 -3.71 4.61 27.28
C ALA A 558 -2.55 3.66 27.63
N LEU A 559 -1.54 3.62 26.76
CA LEU A 559 -0.32 2.82 26.96
C LEU A 559 0.48 3.34 28.16
N SER A 560 0.58 4.67 28.33
CA SER A 560 1.39 5.34 29.37
C SER A 560 0.91 5.05 30.80
N SER A 561 -0.29 4.50 31.00
CA SER A 561 -0.79 4.05 32.30
C SER A 561 -0.11 2.77 32.81
N ARG A 562 0.64 2.04 31.96
CA ARG A 562 1.32 0.79 32.31
C ARG A 562 2.64 1.09 33.04
N LEU A 563 2.86 0.48 34.20
CA LEU A 563 4.01 0.76 35.09
C LEU A 563 5.37 0.56 34.41
N TYR A 564 5.48 -0.36 33.46
CA TYR A 564 6.69 -0.67 32.72
C TYR A 564 6.95 0.24 31.51
N ILE A 565 6.06 1.18 31.21
CA ILE A 565 6.25 2.17 30.15
C ILE A 565 6.89 3.43 30.73
N ASP A 566 7.89 3.98 30.03
CA ASP A 566 8.39 5.30 30.29
C ASP A 566 7.72 6.31 29.34
N PRO A 567 6.74 7.10 29.81
CA PRO A 567 6.00 8.02 28.96
C PRO A 567 6.85 9.17 28.41
N SER A 568 8.03 9.43 29.00
CA SER A 568 8.95 10.45 28.51
C SER A 568 9.85 9.98 27.35
N ARG A 569 9.79 8.68 26.98
CA ARG A 569 10.65 8.05 26.00
C ARG A 569 9.85 7.33 24.91
N VAL A 570 8.94 8.05 24.25
CA VAL A 570 8.13 7.55 23.14
C VAL A 570 8.70 8.08 21.82
N GLY A 571 9.02 7.17 20.91
CA GLY A 571 9.46 7.47 19.54
C GLY A 571 8.43 7.03 18.50
N VAL A 572 8.30 7.80 17.41
CA VAL A 572 7.38 7.51 16.30
C VAL A 572 8.16 7.51 14.98
N TYR A 573 7.88 6.57 14.09
CA TYR A 573 8.53 6.54 12.78
C TYR A 573 7.68 5.94 11.67
N GLY A 574 7.91 6.42 10.45
CA GLY A 574 7.23 5.92 9.26
C GLY A 574 7.71 6.59 7.98
N THR A 575 7.18 6.12 6.86
CA THR A 575 7.51 6.60 5.50
C THR A 575 6.24 7.03 4.78
N SER A 576 6.35 8.03 3.89
CA SER A 576 5.22 8.54 3.11
C SER A 576 4.16 9.19 4.03
N TYR A 577 2.91 8.75 3.97
CA TYR A 577 1.91 9.16 4.98
C TYR A 577 2.40 8.86 6.42
N GLY A 578 3.12 7.75 6.63
CA GLY A 578 3.74 7.44 7.91
C GLY A 578 4.83 8.43 8.32
N GLY A 579 5.57 8.99 7.37
CA GLY A 579 6.49 10.10 7.61
C GLY A 579 5.75 11.36 8.03
N TYR A 580 4.65 11.69 7.35
CA TYR A 580 3.74 12.77 7.73
C TYR A 580 3.18 12.56 9.14
N THR A 581 2.65 11.37 9.43
CA THR A 581 2.16 11.00 10.77
C THR A 581 3.24 11.17 11.81
N SER A 582 4.48 10.74 11.54
CA SER A 582 5.60 10.85 12.48
C SER A 582 5.93 12.32 12.80
N ALA A 583 6.01 13.17 11.79
CA ALA A 583 6.25 14.59 11.96
C ALA A 583 5.10 15.27 12.71
N MET A 584 3.84 15.01 12.31
CA MET A 584 2.66 15.59 12.95
C MET A 584 2.51 15.16 14.39
N MET A 585 2.75 13.90 14.74
CA MET A 585 2.67 13.41 16.13
C MET A 585 3.66 14.14 17.03
N LEU A 586 4.91 14.33 16.58
CA LEU A 586 5.91 15.06 17.36
C LEU A 586 5.57 16.56 17.49
N LEU A 587 5.08 17.17 16.42
CA LEU A 587 4.80 18.61 16.37
C LEU A 587 3.49 18.99 17.08
N ARG A 588 2.46 18.15 16.98
CA ARG A 588 1.15 18.41 17.64
C ARG A 588 1.14 17.99 19.11
N PHE A 589 1.84 16.91 19.47
CA PHE A 589 1.83 16.31 20.80
C PHE A 589 3.24 16.21 21.39
N PRO A 590 3.96 17.37 21.53
CA PRO A 590 5.35 17.37 22.02
C PRO A 590 5.51 16.90 23.49
N GLU A 591 4.42 16.76 24.22
CA GLU A 591 4.37 16.18 25.57
C GLU A 591 4.25 14.64 25.57
N LEU A 592 3.82 14.04 24.47
CA LEU A 592 3.64 12.59 24.32
C LEU A 592 4.78 11.94 23.54
N VAL A 593 5.37 12.65 22.58
CA VAL A 593 6.38 12.12 21.66
C VAL A 593 7.71 12.83 21.87
N ALA A 594 8.74 12.07 22.25
CA ALA A 594 10.08 12.57 22.51
C ALA A 594 10.99 12.62 21.29
N ALA A 595 10.77 11.71 20.31
CA ALA A 595 11.57 11.62 19.09
C ALA A 595 10.72 11.13 17.91
N ALA A 596 10.99 11.66 16.72
CA ALA A 596 10.36 11.18 15.49
C ALA A 596 11.35 11.06 14.33
N SER A 597 11.21 9.98 13.54
CA SER A 597 11.91 9.81 12.26
C SER A 597 10.89 9.82 11.14
N ALA A 598 10.88 10.90 10.36
CA ALA A 598 9.93 11.14 9.28
C ALA A 598 10.63 10.96 7.93
N SER A 599 10.26 9.89 7.19
CA SER A 599 10.82 9.57 5.88
C SER A 599 9.85 9.95 4.77
N SER A 600 10.34 10.68 3.77
CA SER A 600 9.59 11.11 2.57
C SER A 600 8.16 11.59 2.88
N PRO A 601 7.98 12.50 3.90
CA PRO A 601 6.66 12.92 4.34
C PRO A 601 6.00 13.88 3.37
N VAL A 602 4.69 13.78 3.17
CA VAL A 602 3.88 14.96 2.86
C VAL A 602 4.00 15.89 4.07
N THR A 603 4.11 17.20 3.83
CA THR A 603 4.25 18.18 4.91
C THR A 603 3.13 19.22 4.91
N ASP A 604 2.51 19.38 3.76
CA ASP A 604 1.28 20.13 3.55
C ASP A 604 0.54 19.52 2.36
N TRP A 605 -0.72 19.27 2.51
CA TRP A 605 -1.55 18.61 1.48
C TRP A 605 -1.72 19.46 0.22
N ARG A 606 -1.45 20.75 0.25
CA ARG A 606 -1.37 21.62 -0.93
C ARG A 606 -0.23 21.26 -1.88
N HIS A 607 0.73 20.45 -1.44
CA HIS A 607 1.87 20.01 -2.24
C HIS A 607 1.71 18.64 -2.87
N TYR A 608 0.62 17.94 -2.56
CA TYR A 608 0.33 16.64 -3.13
C TYR A 608 -0.72 16.74 -4.23
N ASP A 609 -0.93 15.66 -5.00
CA ASP A 609 -1.77 15.69 -6.19
C ASP A 609 -3.27 15.87 -5.89
N THR A 610 -4.01 16.24 -6.95
CA THR A 610 -5.46 16.50 -6.88
C THR A 610 -6.28 15.26 -6.59
N ILE A 611 -5.96 14.10 -7.21
CA ILE A 611 -6.83 12.90 -7.14
C ILE A 611 -6.87 12.36 -5.72
N TYR A 612 -5.69 12.19 -5.09
CA TYR A 612 -5.60 11.74 -3.71
C TYR A 612 -6.08 12.82 -2.74
N THR A 613 -5.49 13.98 -2.82
CA THR A 613 -5.71 15.02 -1.81
C THR A 613 -7.15 15.49 -1.78
N GLU A 614 -7.72 15.82 -2.94
CA GLU A 614 -9.08 16.38 -3.01
C GLU A 614 -10.17 15.33 -2.73
N ARG A 615 -9.86 14.05 -2.90
CA ARG A 615 -10.74 12.95 -2.43
C ARG A 615 -11.00 13.04 -0.93
N TYR A 616 -9.99 13.39 -0.15
CA TYR A 616 -10.07 13.39 1.30
C TYR A 616 -10.17 14.78 1.92
N MET A 617 -9.69 15.83 1.24
CA MET A 617 -9.59 17.19 1.78
C MET A 617 -10.43 18.21 1.02
N TRP A 618 -10.96 17.86 -0.15
CA TRP A 618 -11.53 18.78 -1.13
C TRP A 618 -10.50 19.84 -1.57
N ILE A 619 -10.92 20.97 -2.14
CA ILE A 619 -9.98 22.01 -2.63
C ILE A 619 -9.59 22.97 -1.51
N PRO A 620 -8.34 23.51 -1.53
CA PRO A 620 -7.84 24.39 -0.47
C PRO A 620 -8.65 25.67 -0.26
N GLU A 621 -9.28 26.20 -1.31
CA GLU A 621 -10.07 27.43 -1.27
C GLU A 621 -11.36 27.25 -0.46
N GLU A 622 -11.94 26.04 -0.45
CA GLU A 622 -13.19 25.75 0.27
C GLU A 622 -12.93 25.10 1.64
N ASN A 623 -11.77 24.47 1.85
CA ASN A 623 -11.37 23.84 3.10
C ASN A 623 -10.05 24.38 3.66
N LYS A 624 -9.87 25.68 3.63
CA LYS A 624 -8.62 26.32 4.10
C LYS A 624 -8.24 25.90 5.51
N GLU A 625 -9.19 25.87 6.43
CA GLU A 625 -8.96 25.51 7.84
C GLU A 625 -8.48 24.05 7.99
N GLY A 626 -9.06 23.11 7.24
CA GLY A 626 -8.62 21.72 7.25
C GLY A 626 -7.20 21.57 6.72
N TYR A 627 -6.84 22.26 5.65
CA TYR A 627 -5.47 22.25 5.12
C TYR A 627 -4.47 22.89 6.09
N ASP A 628 -4.81 24.01 6.73
CA ASP A 628 -3.95 24.66 7.70
C ASP A 628 -3.74 23.77 8.94
N ALA A 629 -4.79 23.14 9.44
CA ALA A 629 -4.70 22.19 10.55
C ALA A 629 -3.99 20.88 10.18
N GLY A 630 -4.01 20.48 8.90
CA GLY A 630 -3.29 19.34 8.36
C GLY A 630 -1.84 19.64 7.97
N SER A 631 -1.38 20.89 8.06
CA SER A 631 -0.03 21.30 7.69
C SER A 631 0.96 21.18 8.84
N ALA A 632 2.08 20.47 8.64
CA ALA A 632 3.15 20.38 9.62
C ALA A 632 3.76 21.76 9.94
N MET A 633 3.79 22.68 8.98
CA MET A 633 4.31 24.03 9.19
C MET A 633 3.55 24.82 10.25
N THR A 634 2.27 24.53 10.44
CA THR A 634 1.43 25.17 11.49
C THR A 634 1.97 24.93 12.89
N TYR A 635 2.65 23.80 13.10
CA TYR A 635 3.04 23.36 14.43
C TYR A 635 4.54 23.42 14.73
N VAL A 636 5.39 23.88 13.78
CA VAL A 636 6.86 23.87 13.94
C VAL A 636 7.33 24.58 15.19
N ALA A 637 6.64 25.66 15.62
CA ALA A 637 6.98 26.40 16.84
C ALA A 637 6.85 25.56 18.11
N LYS A 638 6.00 24.51 18.10
CA LYS A 638 5.77 23.61 19.24
C LYS A 638 6.85 22.53 19.38
N LEU A 639 7.75 22.36 18.42
CA LEU A 639 8.78 21.32 18.48
C LEU A 639 9.61 21.44 19.76
N LYS A 640 9.61 20.38 20.58
CA LYS A 640 10.41 20.21 21.80
C LYS A 640 11.32 18.99 21.73
N GLY A 641 10.87 17.90 21.10
CA GLY A 641 11.59 16.64 20.96
C GLY A 641 12.63 16.63 19.86
N ARG A 642 13.12 15.44 19.52
CA ARG A 642 14.12 15.22 18.47
C ARG A 642 13.45 14.83 17.15
N LEU A 643 13.78 15.53 16.09
CA LEU A 643 13.23 15.27 14.75
C LEU A 643 14.35 14.88 13.78
N MET A 644 14.21 13.74 13.14
CA MET A 644 15.02 13.33 11.99
C MET A 644 14.13 13.31 10.75
N LEU A 645 14.62 13.96 9.68
CA LEU A 645 13.95 14.07 8.38
C LEU A 645 14.77 13.33 7.33
N TYR A 646 14.10 12.55 6.48
CA TYR A 646 14.72 11.88 5.32
C TYR A 646 13.87 12.06 4.08
N TRP A 647 14.52 12.22 2.92
CA TRP A 647 13.87 12.22 1.60
C TRP A 647 14.85 11.80 0.50
N GLY A 648 14.30 11.25 -0.58
CA GLY A 648 15.04 11.02 -1.82
C GLY A 648 15.03 12.27 -2.70
N THR A 649 16.16 12.61 -3.31
CA THR A 649 16.25 13.82 -4.15
C THR A 649 15.53 13.66 -5.49
N ALA A 650 15.29 12.42 -5.93
CA ALA A 650 14.54 12.06 -7.14
C ALA A 650 13.12 11.51 -6.83
N ASP A 651 12.54 11.91 -5.69
CA ASP A 651 11.19 11.48 -5.32
C ASP A 651 10.16 12.17 -6.22
N ASN A 652 9.58 11.39 -7.14
CA ASN A 652 8.55 11.83 -8.10
C ASN A 652 7.12 11.67 -7.57
N ASN A 653 6.96 11.18 -6.35
CA ASN A 653 5.66 11.04 -5.68
C ASN A 653 5.45 12.15 -4.62
N VAL A 654 6.20 12.06 -3.51
CA VAL A 654 6.20 13.14 -2.52
C VAL A 654 7.41 14.04 -2.82
N HIS A 655 7.18 15.02 -3.63
CA HIS A 655 8.21 15.88 -4.18
C HIS A 655 9.12 16.51 -3.11
N PRO A 656 10.43 16.66 -3.36
CA PRO A 656 11.39 17.26 -2.43
C PRO A 656 10.99 18.66 -1.92
N SER A 657 10.12 19.37 -2.64
CA SER A 657 9.56 20.67 -2.22
C SER A 657 8.81 20.59 -0.89
N ASN A 658 8.16 19.45 -0.57
CA ASN A 658 7.55 19.23 0.75
C ASN A 658 8.60 19.40 1.85
N MET A 659 9.75 18.76 1.68
CA MET A 659 10.82 18.79 2.65
C MET A 659 11.45 20.16 2.77
N MET A 660 11.71 20.84 1.64
CA MET A 660 12.31 22.17 1.63
C MET A 660 11.47 23.18 2.40
N GLN A 661 10.14 23.11 2.31
CA GLN A 661 9.24 24.00 3.03
C GLN A 661 9.23 23.73 4.53
N LEU A 662 9.19 22.46 4.94
CA LEU A 662 9.26 22.13 6.36
C LEU A 662 10.59 22.53 6.98
N ILE A 663 11.72 22.28 6.29
CA ILE A 663 13.05 22.74 6.73
C ILE A 663 13.09 24.26 6.87
N GLN A 664 12.58 25.00 5.90
CA GLN A 664 12.53 26.47 5.97
C GLN A 664 11.70 26.95 7.18
N ALA A 665 10.54 26.32 7.41
CA ALA A 665 9.67 26.68 8.53
C ALA A 665 10.34 26.40 9.87
N LEU A 666 11.00 25.25 10.04
CA LEU A 666 11.76 24.89 11.23
C LEU A 666 12.93 25.88 11.51
N GLN A 667 13.69 26.22 10.45
CA GLN A 667 14.80 27.20 10.57
C GLN A 667 14.29 28.58 10.98
N ARG A 668 13.20 29.07 10.37
CA ARG A 668 12.58 30.34 10.76
C ARG A 668 12.07 30.35 12.19
N ALA A 669 11.61 29.20 12.68
CA ALA A 669 11.18 29.02 14.07
C ALA A 669 12.34 28.79 15.06
N GLY A 670 13.62 28.82 14.59
CA GLY A 670 14.79 28.60 15.43
C GLY A 670 14.90 27.17 15.99
N LYS A 671 14.35 26.17 15.29
CA LYS A 671 14.32 24.77 15.75
C LYS A 671 15.48 23.98 15.20
N SER A 672 16.06 23.12 16.05
CA SER A 672 17.10 22.16 15.66
C SER A 672 16.47 20.83 15.25
N PHE A 673 17.02 20.24 14.19
CA PHE A 673 16.58 18.93 13.67
C PHE A 673 17.75 18.26 12.93
N GLU A 674 17.62 16.95 12.67
CA GLU A 674 18.58 16.18 11.87
C GLU A 674 18.02 15.92 10.48
N THR A 675 18.90 15.88 9.48
CA THR A 675 18.53 15.53 8.10
C THR A 675 19.40 14.38 7.58
N GLN A 676 18.76 13.51 6.84
CA GLN A 676 19.40 12.50 6.01
C GLN A 676 18.81 12.61 4.60
N VAL A 677 19.66 12.59 3.59
CA VAL A 677 19.24 12.71 2.19
C VAL A 677 19.57 11.42 1.46
N GLY A 678 18.70 10.94 0.61
CA GLY A 678 18.93 9.86 -0.34
C GLY A 678 19.25 10.45 -1.73
N PRO A 679 20.54 10.67 -2.07
CA PRO A 679 20.91 11.24 -3.38
C PRO A 679 20.43 10.31 -4.50
N ASP A 680 19.74 10.87 -5.48
CA ASP A 680 19.12 10.16 -6.63
C ASP A 680 18.17 9.01 -6.27
N GLN A 681 17.78 8.90 -4.98
CA GLN A 681 16.75 7.95 -4.56
C GLN A 681 15.37 8.54 -4.83
N GLY A 682 14.45 7.68 -5.29
CA GLY A 682 13.02 8.00 -5.40
C GLY A 682 12.31 7.96 -4.05
N HIS A 683 11.00 7.70 -4.08
CA HIS A 683 10.15 7.61 -2.89
C HIS A 683 10.55 6.42 -2.00
N SER A 684 11.25 6.67 -0.90
CA SER A 684 11.83 5.64 -0.04
C SER A 684 11.92 6.08 1.42
N GLY A 685 12.21 5.10 2.31
CA GLY A 685 12.49 5.33 3.72
C GLY A 685 13.98 5.44 4.01
N ILE A 686 14.32 6.03 5.16
CA ILE A 686 15.68 6.10 5.69
C ILE A 686 16.25 4.68 5.91
N ASN A 687 17.57 4.54 5.83
CA ASN A 687 18.25 3.32 6.24
C ASN A 687 17.91 2.95 7.68
N GLN A 688 17.47 1.70 7.90
CA GLN A 688 16.99 1.23 9.21
C GLN A 688 18.07 1.32 10.29
N ALA A 689 19.35 1.04 9.98
CA ALA A 689 20.42 1.14 10.94
C ALA A 689 20.58 2.60 11.43
N ARG A 690 20.55 3.57 10.52
CA ARG A 690 20.64 4.99 10.87
C ARG A 690 19.45 5.47 11.70
N MET A 691 18.27 4.98 11.39
CA MET A 691 17.06 5.26 12.19
C MET A 691 17.19 4.70 13.62
N MET A 692 17.72 3.48 13.75
CA MET A 692 17.92 2.86 15.07
C MET A 692 19.00 3.58 15.89
N GLU A 693 20.10 4.01 15.27
CA GLU A 693 21.08 4.89 15.94
C GLU A 693 20.41 6.12 16.55
N PHE A 694 19.59 6.81 15.77
CA PHE A 694 18.86 7.99 16.22
C PHE A 694 17.96 7.70 17.44
N PHE A 695 17.18 6.63 17.41
CA PHE A 695 16.30 6.30 18.53
C PHE A 695 17.06 5.81 19.76
N ILE A 696 18.10 5.00 19.59
CA ILE A 696 18.92 4.54 20.72
C ILE A 696 19.61 5.74 21.39
N GLU A 697 20.19 6.64 20.59
CA GLU A 697 20.83 7.84 21.14
C GLU A 697 19.88 8.73 21.94
N ASN A 698 18.68 8.97 21.38
CA ASN A 698 17.75 9.96 21.94
C ASN A 698 16.79 9.40 22.99
N LEU A 699 16.50 8.08 23.00
CA LEU A 699 15.54 7.46 23.89
C LEU A 699 16.18 6.49 24.90
N VAL A 700 17.38 5.97 24.64
CA VAL A 700 18.05 5.01 25.53
C VAL A 700 19.26 5.67 26.22
N MET A 701 20.18 6.25 25.43
CA MET A 701 21.44 6.81 25.95
C MET A 701 21.25 8.22 26.56
N ARG A 702 20.39 9.03 25.93
CA ARG A 702 20.09 10.39 26.36
C ARG A 702 18.57 10.56 26.40
N PRO A 703 17.92 10.02 27.44
CA PRO A 703 16.49 10.29 27.60
C PRO A 703 16.30 11.81 27.62
N ALA A 704 15.39 12.31 26.78
CA ALA A 704 15.13 13.73 26.70
C ALA A 704 14.81 14.26 28.09
N ALA A 705 15.72 15.04 28.67
CA ALA A 705 15.34 15.88 29.77
C ALA A 705 14.28 16.83 29.23
N VAL A 706 13.05 16.70 29.69
CA VAL A 706 12.03 17.73 29.51
C VAL A 706 12.56 18.94 30.30
N THR A 707 13.33 19.78 29.64
CA THR A 707 13.68 21.08 30.17
C THR A 707 12.39 21.90 30.16
N THR A 708 11.73 21.91 31.28
CA THR A 708 10.81 22.97 31.62
C THR A 708 11.63 24.27 31.72
N PHE A 709 11.51 25.11 30.67
CA PHE A 709 11.88 26.52 30.72
C PHE A 709 10.62 27.33 31.02
#